data_46f689638e59b88a159fe3cfc7c33f9a
#
_entry.id   46f689638e59b88a159fe3cfc7c33f9a
#
_cell.length_a   1.000
_cell.length_b   1.000
_cell.length_c   1.000
_cell.angle_alpha   90.00
_cell.angle_beta   90.00
_cell.angle_gamma   90.00
#
_symmetry.space_group_name_H-M   'P 1'
#
loop_
_entity.id
_entity.type
_entity.pdbx_description
1 polymer ?
#
loop_
_entity_poly.entity_id
_entity_poly.type
_entity_poly.pdbx_seq_one_letter_code
_entity_poly.pdbx_strand_id
1 'polypeptide(L)'
;MLLNKNTVLPAAPAAKPVQYALKALRRDFDRVFSATEAPGGRVLLNVNDTLAAEQYVLTAGADTLLLSAADDLGFVYGLFEISRRYLGVQPFWFWNDQTPEVREDAAIAVGTVVESKPYRVRYRGWFVNDETLLSHWKVERRSDLPFIMAFEALLRLGGNMVIPGTGKNGLLYRRTAADMGLIITHHHAEPLGAEMFAQAYPDLEPMYSKYPEKFRALWQAGIDAQKDMRVVWNIGFRGQGDRPFWDDDPQYDTPEKRGALISSLIKEQYDLVRANDPEAVCCTNLYGETMELYKDGFLQLPADVIKIWADNGFGKMVSRRQENNNPRVPALPALGDTSAHGIYYHASFYDLQAASHITALPNSAAFVAQELADVLAHGADDYWLVNCSNVKPHAMLLDLIARCWRDGTVDAGQQCIAYTAAYYGLLHRCEIAQCLADYAQFAVPYGPHEDDHAGDQFYNHVPRMLISQFMKDRTAPAENLRWLCEQPTFAGQLQHCAAVFDKAVQSYAAYRRECEKVQAELTGRPRVLFMDSVMLQARLYDLWAQGAAFVCRALTAGLTADWQHCFYYAGCAKRLYAQAYRAMQEREHGEWVGYYANECQTDVRQSAQVCGYLMSFARTLGEGPHYYEWMREFGDPEDERRIMLILNTEPHPGDDDLWLLMEQRWGF
;
A
#
# COMPACT_ATOMS: atom_id res chain seq x y z
N MET A 1 -27.78 -29.12 -12.70
CA MET A 1 -26.84 -28.63 -13.72
C MET A 1 -25.42 -29.01 -13.31
N LEU A 2 -24.55 -29.34 -14.27
CA LEU A 2 -23.16 -29.72 -14.02
C LEU A 2 -22.21 -28.73 -14.71
N LEU A 3 -21.28 -28.16 -13.96
CA LEU A 3 -20.15 -27.36 -14.47
C LEU A 3 -18.93 -28.26 -14.55
N ASN A 4 -18.25 -28.30 -15.69
CA ASN A 4 -17.00 -29.05 -15.92
C ASN A 4 -16.20 -28.41 -17.07
N LYS A 5 -15.10 -29.06 -17.48
CA LYS A 5 -14.23 -28.59 -18.58
C LYS A 5 -14.99 -28.37 -19.91
N ASN A 6 -16.05 -29.15 -20.17
CA ASN A 6 -16.88 -29.09 -21.37
C ASN A 6 -18.04 -28.08 -21.26
N THR A 7 -18.16 -27.34 -20.17
CA THR A 7 -19.20 -26.30 -20.03
C THR A 7 -19.11 -25.27 -21.15
N VAL A 8 -20.23 -25.04 -21.82
CA VAL A 8 -20.33 -24.06 -22.90
C VAL A 8 -20.54 -22.69 -22.30
N LEU A 9 -19.58 -21.81 -22.53
CA LEU A 9 -19.70 -20.39 -22.20
C LEU A 9 -20.36 -19.60 -23.34
N PRO A 10 -21.04 -18.48 -23.07
CA PRO A 10 -21.66 -17.67 -24.12
C PRO A 10 -20.65 -17.22 -25.17
N ALA A 11 -21.12 -17.02 -26.40
CA ALA A 11 -20.33 -16.30 -27.39
C ALA A 11 -19.97 -14.92 -26.87
N ALA A 12 -18.77 -14.41 -27.19
CA ALA A 12 -18.31 -13.13 -26.70
C ALA A 12 -19.26 -12.00 -27.12
N PRO A 13 -19.89 -11.28 -26.18
CA PRO A 13 -20.72 -10.12 -26.50
C PRO A 13 -19.87 -8.98 -27.04
N ALA A 14 -20.51 -7.94 -27.59
CA ALA A 14 -19.78 -6.75 -28.07
C ALA A 14 -19.09 -5.98 -26.95
N ALA A 15 -19.64 -6.01 -25.74
CA ALA A 15 -19.12 -5.28 -24.57
C ALA A 15 -17.78 -5.86 -24.07
N LYS A 16 -16.74 -5.03 -24.10
CA LYS A 16 -15.37 -5.41 -23.68
C LYS A 16 -15.27 -5.91 -22.24
N PRO A 17 -15.94 -5.30 -21.23
CA PRO A 17 -15.89 -5.76 -19.85
C PRO A 17 -16.36 -7.22 -19.72
N VAL A 18 -17.46 -7.57 -20.38
CA VAL A 18 -18.03 -8.91 -20.34
C VAL A 18 -17.13 -9.92 -21.07
N GLN A 19 -16.52 -9.52 -22.21
CA GLN A 19 -15.51 -10.35 -22.89
C GLN A 19 -14.33 -10.68 -21.98
N TYR A 20 -13.86 -9.68 -21.24
CA TYR A 20 -12.76 -9.86 -20.29
C TYR A 20 -13.15 -10.84 -19.17
N ALA A 21 -14.31 -10.64 -18.55
CA ALA A 21 -14.80 -11.53 -17.49
C ALA A 21 -15.04 -12.97 -17.99
N LEU A 22 -15.51 -13.16 -19.22
CA LEU A 22 -15.64 -14.48 -19.83
C LEU A 22 -14.29 -15.16 -20.08
N LYS A 23 -13.28 -14.39 -20.50
CA LYS A 23 -11.90 -14.89 -20.61
C LYS A 23 -11.35 -15.34 -19.26
N ALA A 24 -11.55 -14.53 -18.22
CA ALA A 24 -11.14 -14.85 -16.85
C ALA A 24 -11.86 -16.10 -16.33
N LEU A 25 -13.18 -16.21 -16.54
CA LEU A 25 -13.95 -17.37 -16.18
C LEU A 25 -13.45 -18.64 -16.91
N ARG A 26 -13.14 -18.57 -18.22
CA ARG A 26 -12.57 -19.71 -18.96
C ARG A 26 -11.23 -20.14 -18.37
N ARG A 27 -10.33 -19.21 -18.07
CA ARG A 27 -9.08 -19.50 -17.38
C ARG A 27 -9.33 -20.21 -16.04
N ASP A 28 -10.33 -19.76 -15.27
CA ASP A 28 -10.67 -20.33 -13.97
C ASP A 28 -11.22 -21.76 -14.13
N PHE A 29 -12.03 -22.04 -15.15
CA PHE A 29 -12.45 -23.39 -15.53
C PHE A 29 -11.25 -24.28 -15.86
N ASP A 30 -10.30 -23.74 -16.63
CA ASP A 30 -9.11 -24.49 -17.06
C ASP A 30 -8.18 -24.84 -15.89
N ARG A 31 -8.20 -24.05 -14.82
CA ARG A 31 -7.42 -24.28 -13.59
C ARG A 31 -8.08 -25.26 -12.63
N VAL A 32 -9.42 -25.30 -12.61
CA VAL A 32 -10.20 -26.07 -11.62
C VAL A 32 -10.62 -27.41 -12.15
N PHE A 33 -10.97 -27.52 -13.44
CA PHE A 33 -11.53 -28.77 -13.98
C PHE A 33 -10.50 -29.57 -14.74
N SER A 34 -10.39 -30.88 -14.39
CA SER A 34 -9.68 -31.86 -15.17
C SER A 34 -10.44 -32.20 -16.48
N ALA A 35 -9.75 -32.82 -17.42
CA ALA A 35 -10.40 -33.32 -18.63
C ALA A 35 -11.44 -34.39 -18.28
N THR A 36 -12.59 -34.34 -18.94
CA THR A 36 -13.69 -35.28 -18.76
C THR A 36 -14.42 -35.54 -20.10
N GLU A 37 -15.03 -36.72 -20.28
CA GLU A 37 -15.91 -37.02 -21.40
C GLU A 37 -17.37 -36.63 -21.09
N ALA A 38 -17.69 -36.31 -19.83
CA ALA A 38 -19.04 -35.95 -19.45
C ALA A 38 -19.47 -34.62 -20.09
N PRO A 39 -20.71 -34.51 -20.58
CA PRO A 39 -21.22 -33.26 -21.11
C PRO A 39 -21.31 -32.22 -19.98
N GLY A 40 -20.84 -31.00 -20.27
CA GLY A 40 -21.01 -29.85 -19.39
C GLY A 40 -22.33 -29.14 -19.65
N GLY A 41 -22.79 -28.37 -18.65
CA GLY A 41 -23.93 -27.48 -18.82
C GLY A 41 -23.60 -26.27 -19.70
N ARG A 42 -24.53 -25.32 -19.76
CA ARG A 42 -24.39 -24.09 -20.54
C ARG A 42 -24.59 -22.86 -19.64
N VAL A 43 -23.70 -21.88 -19.74
CA VAL A 43 -23.89 -20.57 -19.14
C VAL A 43 -24.51 -19.64 -20.17
N LEU A 44 -25.62 -18.99 -19.83
CA LEU A 44 -26.36 -18.07 -20.72
C LEU A 44 -26.40 -16.69 -20.08
N LEU A 45 -26.29 -15.64 -20.90
CA LEU A 45 -26.46 -14.25 -20.49
C LEU A 45 -27.86 -13.75 -20.93
N ASN A 46 -28.54 -13.04 -20.04
CA ASN A 46 -29.85 -12.47 -20.29
C ASN A 46 -29.90 -11.02 -19.80
N VAL A 47 -30.19 -10.09 -20.68
CA VAL A 47 -30.41 -8.68 -20.29
C VAL A 47 -31.76 -8.58 -19.58
N ASN A 48 -31.77 -7.99 -18.39
CA ASN A 48 -32.95 -7.78 -17.58
C ASN A 48 -32.98 -6.35 -17.03
N ASP A 49 -33.64 -5.45 -17.73
CA ASP A 49 -33.71 -4.02 -17.41
C ASP A 49 -34.54 -3.71 -16.13
N THR A 50 -35.15 -4.73 -15.51
CA THR A 50 -35.83 -4.57 -14.20
C THR A 50 -34.88 -4.63 -13.01
N LEU A 51 -33.65 -5.11 -13.22
CA LEU A 51 -32.61 -5.09 -12.20
C LEU A 51 -31.97 -3.70 -12.11
N ALA A 52 -31.52 -3.33 -10.93
CA ALA A 52 -30.73 -2.12 -10.78
C ALA A 52 -29.33 -2.29 -11.40
N ALA A 53 -28.68 -1.18 -11.71
CA ALA A 53 -27.30 -1.19 -12.19
C ALA A 53 -26.38 -2.00 -11.27
N GLU A 54 -25.43 -2.72 -11.86
CA GLU A 54 -24.45 -3.56 -11.18
C GLU A 54 -25.02 -4.81 -10.47
N GLN A 55 -26.33 -5.03 -10.55
CA GLN A 55 -26.97 -6.21 -9.96
C GLN A 55 -27.05 -7.37 -10.94
N TYR A 56 -27.05 -8.58 -10.40
CA TYR A 56 -27.19 -9.81 -11.14
C TYR A 56 -28.05 -10.83 -10.40
N VAL A 57 -28.63 -11.76 -11.19
CA VAL A 57 -29.30 -12.96 -10.71
C VAL A 57 -28.78 -14.16 -11.46
N LEU A 58 -28.33 -15.19 -10.73
CA LEU A 58 -28.00 -16.51 -11.30
C LEU A 58 -29.14 -17.48 -11.04
N THR A 59 -29.63 -18.15 -12.05
CA THR A 59 -30.70 -19.17 -11.93
C THR A 59 -30.25 -20.48 -12.60
N ALA A 60 -30.22 -21.56 -11.83
CA ALA A 60 -29.85 -22.87 -12.32
C ALA A 60 -31.06 -23.65 -12.84
N GLY A 61 -31.06 -24.00 -14.14
CA GLY A 61 -31.95 -24.96 -14.79
C GLY A 61 -31.41 -26.37 -14.75
N ALA A 62 -31.97 -27.25 -15.56
CA ALA A 62 -31.51 -28.66 -15.65
C ALA A 62 -30.09 -28.77 -16.24
N ASP A 63 -29.83 -28.05 -17.33
CA ASP A 63 -28.57 -28.05 -18.07
C ASP A 63 -28.00 -26.64 -18.28
N THR A 64 -28.66 -25.62 -17.74
CA THR A 64 -28.31 -24.20 -17.94
C THR A 64 -28.10 -23.45 -16.63
N LEU A 65 -27.17 -22.50 -16.63
CA LEU A 65 -27.01 -21.47 -15.62
C LEU A 65 -27.26 -20.13 -16.30
N LEU A 66 -28.42 -19.53 -16.02
CA LEU A 66 -28.81 -18.25 -16.58
C LEU A 66 -28.29 -17.12 -15.69
N LEU A 67 -27.47 -16.25 -16.25
CA LEU A 67 -27.02 -15.00 -15.61
C LEU A 67 -27.81 -13.86 -16.22
N SER A 68 -28.64 -13.20 -15.39
CA SER A 68 -29.42 -12.02 -15.76
C SER A 68 -28.82 -10.77 -15.10
N ALA A 69 -28.63 -9.69 -15.86
CA ALA A 69 -28.16 -8.41 -15.38
C ALA A 69 -28.69 -7.26 -16.26
N ALA A 70 -28.73 -6.03 -15.75
CA ALA A 70 -29.17 -4.85 -16.53
C ALA A 70 -28.00 -4.22 -17.31
N ASP A 71 -26.77 -4.35 -16.83
CA ASP A 71 -25.58 -3.70 -17.39
C ASP A 71 -24.33 -4.61 -17.42
N ASP A 72 -23.29 -4.08 -18.01
CA ASP A 72 -22.02 -4.80 -18.18
C ASP A 72 -21.37 -5.20 -16.86
N LEU A 73 -21.40 -4.34 -15.82
CA LEU A 73 -20.81 -4.65 -14.51
C LEU A 73 -21.62 -5.71 -13.77
N GLY A 74 -22.94 -5.70 -13.89
CA GLY A 74 -23.76 -6.80 -13.37
C GLY A 74 -23.38 -8.14 -13.98
N PHE A 75 -23.13 -8.21 -15.30
CA PHE A 75 -22.60 -9.43 -15.94
C PHE A 75 -21.21 -9.77 -15.45
N VAL A 76 -20.29 -8.82 -15.33
CA VAL A 76 -18.92 -9.04 -14.82
C VAL A 76 -18.95 -9.64 -13.42
N TYR A 77 -19.72 -9.05 -12.51
CA TYR A 77 -19.84 -9.53 -11.13
C TYR A 77 -20.50 -10.91 -11.06
N GLY A 78 -21.54 -11.16 -11.86
CA GLY A 78 -22.17 -12.47 -11.92
C GLY A 78 -21.24 -13.57 -12.44
N LEU A 79 -20.41 -13.27 -13.45
CA LEU A 79 -19.40 -14.22 -13.96
C LEU A 79 -18.31 -14.50 -12.91
N PHE A 80 -17.87 -13.50 -12.15
CA PHE A 80 -16.93 -13.70 -11.06
C PHE A 80 -17.57 -14.39 -9.84
N GLU A 81 -18.87 -14.21 -9.61
CA GLU A 81 -19.59 -14.98 -8.60
C GLU A 81 -19.64 -16.48 -8.96
N ILE A 82 -19.78 -16.83 -10.24
CA ILE A 82 -19.65 -18.22 -10.70
C ILE A 82 -18.28 -18.78 -10.33
N SER A 83 -17.20 -18.03 -10.62
CA SER A 83 -15.83 -18.41 -10.24
C SER A 83 -15.68 -18.60 -8.73
N ARG A 84 -16.14 -17.65 -7.95
CA ARG A 84 -15.99 -17.68 -6.50
C ARG A 84 -16.80 -18.82 -5.86
N ARG A 85 -18.08 -18.93 -6.22
CA ARG A 85 -19.02 -19.83 -5.57
C ARG A 85 -18.86 -21.28 -5.98
N TYR A 86 -18.69 -21.51 -7.29
CA TYR A 86 -18.70 -22.86 -7.84
C TYR A 86 -17.32 -23.37 -8.24
N LEU A 87 -16.32 -22.51 -8.42
CA LEU A 87 -14.94 -22.91 -8.73
C LEU A 87 -14.01 -22.72 -7.54
N GLY A 88 -14.40 -21.95 -6.52
CA GLY A 88 -13.56 -21.66 -5.37
C GLY A 88 -12.44 -20.65 -5.65
N VAL A 89 -12.43 -20.00 -6.83
CA VAL A 89 -11.42 -19.00 -7.18
C VAL A 89 -11.76 -17.66 -6.51
N GLN A 90 -10.96 -17.28 -5.54
CA GLN A 90 -11.19 -16.11 -4.70
C GLN A 90 -10.68 -14.80 -5.34
N PRO A 91 -11.10 -13.60 -4.88
CA PRO A 91 -10.69 -12.32 -5.46
C PRO A 91 -9.18 -12.12 -5.54
N PHE A 92 -8.44 -12.46 -4.50
CA PHE A 92 -6.98 -12.35 -4.45
C PHE A 92 -6.25 -13.64 -4.86
N TRP A 93 -6.86 -14.45 -5.76
CA TRP A 93 -6.27 -15.73 -6.16
C TRP A 93 -4.84 -15.60 -6.69
N PHE A 94 -4.54 -14.54 -7.46
CA PHE A 94 -3.22 -14.24 -7.97
C PHE A 94 -2.30 -13.74 -6.84
N TRP A 95 -2.76 -12.78 -6.05
CA TRP A 95 -1.99 -12.10 -5.01
C TRP A 95 -1.62 -13.00 -3.82
N ASN A 96 -2.38 -14.07 -3.60
CA ASN A 96 -2.15 -15.07 -2.55
C ASN A 96 -1.71 -16.44 -3.10
N ASP A 97 -1.24 -16.50 -4.36
CA ASP A 97 -0.83 -17.77 -5.00
C ASP A 97 -1.87 -18.90 -4.84
N GLN A 98 -3.15 -18.57 -4.86
CA GLN A 98 -4.20 -19.54 -4.65
C GLN A 98 -4.16 -20.61 -5.74
N THR A 99 -4.02 -21.87 -5.36
CA THR A 99 -4.24 -23.00 -6.26
C THR A 99 -5.56 -23.64 -5.91
N PRO A 100 -6.55 -23.52 -6.79
CA PRO A 100 -7.81 -24.18 -6.58
C PRO A 100 -7.64 -25.70 -6.59
N GLU A 101 -8.52 -26.40 -5.87
CA GLU A 101 -8.58 -27.85 -5.91
C GLU A 101 -9.04 -28.32 -7.30
N VAL A 102 -8.26 -29.21 -7.91
CA VAL A 102 -8.60 -29.79 -9.22
C VAL A 102 -9.63 -30.89 -9.03
N ARG A 103 -10.72 -30.83 -9.80
CA ARG A 103 -11.85 -31.80 -9.76
C ARG A 103 -12.45 -31.98 -11.14
N GLU A 104 -13.25 -33.01 -11.32
CA GLU A 104 -13.88 -33.29 -12.61
C GLU A 104 -15.05 -32.34 -12.90
N ASP A 105 -15.85 -32.04 -11.86
CA ASP A 105 -17.05 -31.21 -12.00
C ASP A 105 -17.46 -30.46 -10.73
N ALA A 106 -18.47 -29.60 -10.86
CA ALA A 106 -19.20 -28.98 -9.79
C ALA A 106 -20.71 -29.02 -10.06
N ALA A 107 -21.45 -29.71 -9.22
CA ALA A 107 -22.89 -29.83 -9.33
C ALA A 107 -23.62 -28.60 -8.73
N ILE A 108 -24.61 -28.09 -9.45
CA ILE A 108 -25.52 -27.03 -9.00
C ILE A 108 -26.94 -27.59 -8.97
N ALA A 109 -27.63 -27.51 -7.83
CA ALA A 109 -29.01 -28.01 -7.74
C ALA A 109 -29.94 -27.17 -8.65
N VAL A 110 -30.82 -27.86 -9.35
CA VAL A 110 -31.86 -27.22 -10.20
C VAL A 110 -32.74 -26.34 -9.32
N GLY A 111 -33.04 -25.13 -9.79
CA GLY A 111 -33.83 -24.15 -9.06
C GLY A 111 -33.01 -23.32 -8.06
N THR A 112 -31.67 -23.53 -7.99
CA THR A 112 -30.82 -22.61 -7.20
C THR A 112 -30.89 -21.20 -7.80
N VAL A 113 -31.20 -20.20 -6.95
CA VAL A 113 -31.18 -18.78 -7.29
C VAL A 113 -30.16 -18.09 -6.41
N VAL A 114 -29.29 -17.28 -7.02
CA VAL A 114 -28.32 -16.43 -6.33
C VAL A 114 -28.55 -14.98 -6.80
N GLU A 115 -28.93 -14.13 -5.89
CA GLU A 115 -29.19 -12.72 -6.15
C GLU A 115 -28.10 -11.88 -5.49
N SER A 116 -27.57 -10.89 -6.24
CA SER A 116 -26.70 -9.87 -5.69
C SER A 116 -27.52 -8.89 -4.84
N LYS A 117 -26.86 -8.27 -3.85
CA LYS A 117 -27.43 -7.16 -3.09
C LYS A 117 -26.89 -5.83 -3.63
N PRO A 118 -27.64 -4.72 -3.49
CA PRO A 118 -27.09 -3.39 -3.74
C PRO A 118 -25.86 -3.14 -2.88
N TYR A 119 -24.88 -2.48 -3.45
CA TYR A 119 -23.72 -2.04 -2.69
C TYR A 119 -24.09 -0.84 -1.81
N ARG A 120 -23.47 -0.75 -0.61
CA ARG A 120 -23.70 0.37 0.31
C ARG A 120 -23.04 1.65 -0.21
N VAL A 121 -21.89 1.54 -0.89
CA VAL A 121 -21.13 2.66 -1.44
C VAL A 121 -21.29 2.72 -2.95
N ARG A 122 -21.56 3.90 -3.48
CA ARG A 122 -21.87 4.11 -4.91
C ARG A 122 -20.63 3.95 -5.80
N TYR A 123 -19.59 4.79 -5.63
CA TYR A 123 -18.31 4.70 -6.32
C TYR A 123 -17.28 4.11 -5.33
N ARG A 124 -16.72 2.97 -5.66
CA ARG A 124 -15.85 2.21 -4.77
C ARG A 124 -14.70 1.59 -5.55
N GLY A 125 -13.50 1.90 -5.12
CA GLY A 125 -12.36 1.49 -5.92
C GLY A 125 -11.02 1.72 -5.27
N TRP A 126 -9.98 1.49 -6.06
CA TRP A 126 -8.61 1.56 -5.63
C TRP A 126 -7.82 2.66 -6.35
N PHE A 127 -6.91 3.27 -5.61
CA PHE A 127 -5.73 3.88 -6.17
C PHE A 127 -4.61 2.82 -6.21
N VAL A 128 -4.25 2.36 -7.40
CA VAL A 128 -3.10 1.50 -7.61
C VAL A 128 -1.85 2.38 -7.59
N ASN A 129 -1.41 2.69 -6.37
CA ASN A 129 -0.23 3.52 -6.16
C ASN A 129 1.02 2.64 -6.32
N ASP A 130 1.53 2.57 -7.54
CA ASP A 130 2.46 1.56 -8.04
C ASP A 130 3.94 1.93 -7.94
N GLU A 131 4.26 3.08 -7.40
CA GLU A 131 5.57 3.74 -7.47
C GLU A 131 6.73 2.88 -6.95
N THR A 132 6.48 1.93 -6.06
CA THR A 132 7.51 1.12 -5.41
C THR A 132 7.71 -0.23 -6.09
N LEU A 133 6.79 -1.19 -5.87
CA LEU A 133 7.02 -2.57 -6.29
C LEU A 133 6.42 -2.87 -7.68
N LEU A 134 5.23 -2.37 -7.97
CA LEU A 134 4.51 -2.75 -9.18
C LEU A 134 5.10 -2.17 -10.47
N SER A 135 5.58 -0.92 -10.44
CA SER A 135 6.01 -0.19 -11.65
C SER A 135 7.19 -0.84 -12.38
N HIS A 136 8.03 -1.61 -11.68
CA HIS A 136 9.19 -2.28 -12.27
C HIS A 136 9.07 -3.81 -12.30
N TRP A 137 8.04 -4.36 -11.66
CA TRP A 137 7.82 -5.80 -11.63
C TRP A 137 7.16 -6.28 -12.93
N LYS A 138 7.65 -7.40 -13.45
CA LYS A 138 7.13 -8.04 -14.67
C LYS A 138 6.76 -9.48 -14.38
N VAL A 139 5.53 -9.84 -14.70
CA VAL A 139 5.04 -11.21 -14.65
C VAL A 139 4.98 -11.73 -16.09
N GLU A 140 5.50 -12.94 -16.34
CA GLU A 140 5.60 -13.50 -17.71
C GLU A 140 6.27 -12.54 -18.72
N ARG A 141 7.23 -11.73 -18.27
CA ARG A 141 7.90 -10.64 -19.04
C ARG A 141 6.97 -9.48 -19.42
N ARG A 142 5.77 -9.40 -18.87
CA ARG A 142 4.76 -8.38 -19.14
C ARG A 142 4.71 -7.38 -17.97
N SER A 143 4.83 -6.10 -18.25
CA SER A 143 4.69 -5.02 -17.25
C SER A 143 3.23 -4.63 -16.98
N ASP A 144 2.30 -4.95 -17.89
CA ASP A 144 0.88 -4.68 -17.75
C ASP A 144 0.14 -5.73 -16.91
N LEU A 145 0.67 -6.96 -16.81
CA LEU A 145 -0.02 -8.05 -16.13
C LEU A 145 -0.26 -7.78 -14.63
N PRO A 146 0.67 -7.22 -13.85
CA PRO A 146 0.41 -6.82 -12.47
C PRO A 146 -0.80 -5.88 -12.33
N PHE A 147 -0.92 -4.87 -13.21
CA PHE A 147 -2.04 -3.93 -13.21
C PHE A 147 -3.36 -4.61 -13.59
N ILE A 148 -3.35 -5.45 -14.61
CA ILE A 148 -4.52 -6.25 -15.00
C ILE A 148 -4.98 -7.12 -13.82
N MET A 149 -4.07 -7.75 -13.08
CA MET A 149 -4.41 -8.58 -11.92
C MET A 149 -4.92 -7.75 -10.75
N ALA A 150 -4.45 -6.51 -10.57
CA ALA A 150 -5.01 -5.58 -9.59
C ALA A 150 -6.45 -5.19 -9.96
N PHE A 151 -6.69 -4.82 -11.22
CA PHE A 151 -8.04 -4.48 -11.72
C PHE A 151 -9.00 -5.67 -11.65
N GLU A 152 -8.52 -6.88 -11.96
CA GLU A 152 -9.34 -8.09 -11.83
C GLU A 152 -9.71 -8.37 -10.37
N ALA A 153 -8.76 -8.26 -9.44
CA ALA A 153 -9.04 -8.44 -8.02
C ALA A 153 -10.09 -7.42 -7.52
N LEU A 154 -9.97 -6.15 -7.93
CA LEU A 154 -10.93 -5.09 -7.62
C LEU A 154 -12.33 -5.42 -8.14
N LEU A 155 -12.46 -5.85 -9.40
CA LEU A 155 -13.75 -6.26 -9.99
C LEU A 155 -14.34 -7.49 -9.28
N ARG A 156 -13.52 -8.47 -8.90
CA ARG A 156 -13.97 -9.65 -8.14
C ARG A 156 -14.46 -9.29 -6.74
N LEU A 157 -13.99 -8.19 -6.17
CA LEU A 157 -14.48 -7.63 -4.90
C LEU A 157 -15.71 -6.73 -5.06
N GLY A 158 -16.19 -6.55 -6.28
CA GLY A 158 -17.31 -5.67 -6.61
C GLY A 158 -16.94 -4.20 -6.67
N GLY A 159 -15.65 -3.86 -6.83
CA GLY A 159 -15.23 -2.48 -7.09
C GLY A 159 -15.59 -2.06 -8.52
N ASN A 160 -15.89 -0.76 -8.70
CA ASN A 160 -16.33 -0.20 -9.98
C ASN A 160 -15.49 0.97 -10.47
N MET A 161 -14.50 1.43 -9.69
CA MET A 161 -13.74 2.65 -9.98
C MET A 161 -12.24 2.45 -9.70
N VAL A 162 -11.36 3.13 -10.43
CA VAL A 162 -9.90 3.03 -10.22
C VAL A 162 -9.14 4.29 -10.62
N ILE A 163 -8.09 4.62 -9.86
CA ILE A 163 -6.92 5.34 -10.36
C ILE A 163 -5.93 4.27 -10.80
N PRO A 164 -5.65 4.14 -12.10
CA PRO A 164 -5.02 2.94 -12.67
C PRO A 164 -3.50 2.87 -12.52
N GLY A 165 -2.90 3.81 -11.83
CA GLY A 165 -1.46 3.93 -11.59
C GLY A 165 -1.07 5.37 -11.30
N THR A 166 0.21 5.63 -11.01
CA THR A 166 0.75 6.95 -10.73
C THR A 166 1.44 7.52 -11.97
N GLY A 167 1.23 8.82 -12.26
CA GLY A 167 1.88 9.54 -13.34
C GLY A 167 1.74 8.83 -14.70
N LYS A 168 2.89 8.47 -15.31
CA LYS A 168 2.91 7.82 -16.63
C LYS A 168 2.16 6.49 -16.66
N ASN A 169 2.20 5.71 -15.59
CA ASN A 169 1.47 4.44 -15.51
C ASN A 169 -0.04 4.67 -15.44
N GLY A 170 -0.49 5.71 -14.73
CA GLY A 170 -1.89 6.14 -14.74
C GLY A 170 -2.39 6.43 -16.17
N LEU A 171 -1.60 7.14 -16.98
CA LEU A 171 -1.93 7.42 -18.38
C LEU A 171 -1.90 6.15 -19.25
N LEU A 172 -0.94 5.26 -19.02
CA LEU A 172 -0.71 4.05 -19.82
C LEU A 172 -1.83 3.01 -19.62
N TYR A 173 -2.25 2.78 -18.38
CA TYR A 173 -3.15 1.67 -18.04
C TYR A 173 -4.62 2.07 -17.94
N ARG A 174 -4.98 3.37 -18.01
CA ARG A 174 -6.39 3.81 -17.90
C ARG A 174 -7.30 3.19 -18.97
N ARG A 175 -6.83 3.04 -20.23
CA ARG A 175 -7.61 2.39 -21.29
C ARG A 175 -7.89 0.91 -20.95
N THR A 176 -6.90 0.19 -20.44
CA THR A 176 -7.06 -1.21 -20.02
C THR A 176 -8.09 -1.32 -18.90
N ALA A 177 -8.01 -0.45 -17.89
CA ALA A 177 -8.96 -0.43 -16.78
C ALA A 177 -10.41 -0.12 -17.27
N ALA A 178 -10.56 0.88 -18.15
CA ALA A 178 -11.84 1.23 -18.75
C ALA A 178 -12.42 0.09 -19.62
N ASP A 179 -11.58 -0.59 -20.41
CA ASP A 179 -11.98 -1.73 -21.24
C ASP A 179 -12.36 -2.96 -20.38
N MET A 180 -11.86 -3.06 -19.14
CA MET A 180 -12.30 -4.06 -18.15
C MET A 180 -13.60 -3.67 -17.43
N GLY A 181 -14.10 -2.45 -17.60
CA GLY A 181 -15.36 -1.97 -17.06
C GLY A 181 -15.25 -1.02 -15.87
N LEU A 182 -14.02 -0.69 -15.45
CA LEU A 182 -13.81 0.24 -14.34
C LEU A 182 -14.06 1.69 -14.79
N ILE A 183 -14.66 2.47 -13.89
CA ILE A 183 -14.80 3.92 -14.01
C ILE A 183 -13.42 4.51 -13.68
N ILE A 184 -12.93 5.42 -14.50
CA ILE A 184 -11.67 6.09 -14.28
C ILE A 184 -11.86 7.28 -13.33
N THR A 185 -10.94 7.46 -12.40
CA THR A 185 -10.80 8.68 -11.61
C THR A 185 -9.33 9.08 -11.50
N HIS A 186 -9.01 10.19 -10.85
CA HIS A 186 -7.67 10.76 -10.93
C HIS A 186 -7.11 11.12 -9.56
N HIS A 187 -5.79 11.08 -9.45
CA HIS A 187 -5.06 11.52 -8.27
C HIS A 187 -5.24 13.04 -8.04
N HIS A 188 -5.20 13.48 -6.78
CA HIS A 188 -5.38 14.89 -6.44
C HIS A 188 -4.30 15.83 -7.02
N ALA A 189 -3.11 15.30 -7.33
CA ALA A 189 -2.05 16.05 -8.00
C ALA A 189 -2.21 16.08 -9.54
N GLU A 190 -3.13 15.29 -10.11
CA GLU A 190 -3.37 15.13 -11.55
C GLU A 190 -4.85 15.40 -11.89
N PRO A 191 -5.34 16.62 -11.60
CA PRO A 191 -6.75 16.94 -11.86
C PRO A 191 -7.09 16.71 -13.33
N LEU A 192 -8.31 16.19 -13.57
CA LEU A 192 -8.83 15.84 -14.91
C LEU A 192 -8.00 14.75 -15.63
N GLY A 193 -7.10 14.06 -14.93
CA GLY A 193 -6.16 13.10 -15.53
C GLY A 193 -5.18 13.75 -16.51
N ALA A 194 -4.87 15.02 -16.27
CA ALA A 194 -3.88 15.77 -17.04
C ALA A 194 -2.46 15.35 -16.64
N GLU A 195 -1.54 15.45 -17.59
CA GLU A 195 -0.12 15.34 -17.28
C GLU A 195 0.32 16.48 -16.35
N MET A 196 1.21 16.19 -15.41
CA MET A 196 1.73 17.23 -14.51
C MET A 196 2.51 18.30 -15.32
N PHE A 197 2.32 19.58 -14.95
CA PHE A 197 2.93 20.71 -15.67
C PHE A 197 4.44 20.57 -15.80
N ALA A 198 5.14 20.20 -14.72
CA ALA A 198 6.60 20.05 -14.74
C ALA A 198 7.09 18.89 -15.63
N GLN A 199 6.24 17.90 -15.91
CA GLN A 199 6.56 16.82 -16.86
C GLN A 199 6.36 17.27 -18.32
N ALA A 200 5.25 17.99 -18.58
CA ALA A 200 4.93 18.50 -19.90
C ALA A 200 5.85 19.68 -20.32
N TYR A 201 6.27 20.49 -19.36
CA TYR A 201 7.08 21.71 -19.59
C TYR A 201 8.27 21.77 -18.62
N PRO A 202 9.29 20.90 -18.76
CA PRO A 202 10.38 20.76 -17.79
C PRO A 202 11.26 22.02 -17.63
N ASP A 203 11.26 22.91 -18.63
CA ASP A 203 12.04 24.16 -18.62
C ASP A 203 11.27 25.35 -18.03
N LEU A 204 10.04 25.16 -17.56
CA LEU A 204 9.20 26.22 -17.03
C LEU A 204 8.87 25.98 -15.56
N GLU A 205 8.82 27.07 -14.77
CA GLU A 205 8.31 27.02 -13.41
C GLU A 205 6.81 26.72 -13.41
N PRO A 206 6.30 25.79 -12.58
CA PRO A 206 4.89 25.39 -12.60
C PRO A 206 3.96 26.39 -11.89
N MET A 207 4.05 27.66 -12.31
CA MET A 207 3.29 28.78 -11.74
C MET A 207 2.03 29.07 -12.59
N TYR A 208 0.85 28.85 -12.00
CA TYR A 208 -0.40 29.18 -12.69
C TYR A 208 -0.49 30.67 -13.05
N SER A 209 0.01 31.54 -12.16
CA SER A 209 0.05 32.99 -12.39
C SER A 209 0.80 33.42 -13.65
N LYS A 210 1.79 32.63 -14.09
CA LYS A 210 2.61 32.91 -15.27
C LYS A 210 2.09 32.22 -16.56
N TYR A 211 1.53 31.01 -16.41
CA TYR A 211 1.23 30.15 -17.56
C TYR A 211 -0.19 29.54 -17.52
N PRO A 212 -1.25 30.34 -17.25
CA PRO A 212 -2.63 29.80 -17.10
C PRO A 212 -3.10 29.05 -18.34
N GLU A 213 -2.74 29.49 -19.56
CA GLU A 213 -3.16 28.83 -20.80
C GLU A 213 -2.56 27.45 -20.95
N LYS A 214 -1.33 27.23 -20.45
CA LYS A 214 -0.67 25.92 -20.51
C LYS A 214 -1.34 24.92 -19.56
N PHE A 215 -1.72 25.34 -18.36
CA PHE A 215 -2.52 24.50 -17.45
C PHE A 215 -3.88 24.15 -18.08
N ARG A 216 -4.59 25.11 -18.66
CA ARG A 216 -5.86 24.87 -19.37
C ARG A 216 -5.71 23.89 -20.52
N ALA A 217 -4.64 24.02 -21.31
CA ALA A 217 -4.36 23.10 -22.39
C ALA A 217 -4.12 21.66 -21.91
N LEU A 218 -3.43 21.47 -20.78
CA LEU A 218 -3.23 20.15 -20.17
C LEU A 218 -4.55 19.57 -19.67
N TRP A 219 -5.40 20.38 -19.01
CA TRP A 219 -6.72 19.93 -18.55
C TRP A 219 -7.62 19.52 -19.71
N GLN A 220 -7.67 20.32 -20.77
CA GLN A 220 -8.45 19.99 -21.98
C GLN A 220 -7.93 18.70 -22.64
N ALA A 221 -6.63 18.54 -22.76
CA ALA A 221 -6.03 17.32 -23.29
C ALA A 221 -6.38 16.09 -22.44
N GLY A 222 -6.41 16.24 -21.12
CA GLY A 222 -6.85 15.19 -20.20
C GLY A 222 -8.31 14.78 -20.43
N ILE A 223 -9.21 15.75 -20.61
CA ILE A 223 -10.63 15.51 -20.93
C ILE A 223 -10.76 14.81 -22.30
N ASP A 224 -10.13 15.36 -23.34
CA ASP A 224 -10.21 14.83 -24.70
C ASP A 224 -9.73 13.38 -24.81
N ALA A 225 -8.70 13.01 -24.04
CA ALA A 225 -8.16 11.67 -24.06
C ALA A 225 -9.06 10.62 -23.39
N GLN A 226 -10.12 11.04 -22.68
CA GLN A 226 -10.99 10.17 -21.89
C GLN A 226 -12.48 10.30 -22.26
N LYS A 227 -12.83 11.06 -23.29
CA LYS A 227 -14.22 11.35 -23.69
C LYS A 227 -15.09 10.13 -24.02
N ASP A 228 -14.47 8.99 -24.32
CA ASP A 228 -15.14 7.70 -24.61
C ASP A 228 -15.03 6.70 -23.44
N MET A 229 -14.62 7.16 -22.25
CA MET A 229 -14.55 6.39 -21.02
C MET A 229 -15.62 6.85 -20.03
N ARG A 230 -15.98 5.99 -19.09
CA ARG A 230 -16.73 6.40 -17.89
C ARG A 230 -15.77 7.02 -16.90
N VAL A 231 -15.98 8.25 -16.47
CA VAL A 231 -15.08 9.01 -15.63
C VAL A 231 -15.83 9.68 -14.47
N VAL A 232 -15.29 9.58 -13.27
CA VAL A 232 -15.57 10.51 -12.17
C VAL A 232 -14.43 11.52 -12.13
N TRP A 233 -14.73 12.74 -12.52
CA TRP A 233 -13.74 13.78 -12.78
C TRP A 233 -13.25 14.40 -11.47
N ASN A 234 -11.99 14.12 -11.11
CA ASN A 234 -11.35 14.84 -10.01
C ASN A 234 -10.95 16.24 -10.49
N ILE A 235 -11.53 17.26 -9.85
CA ILE A 235 -11.23 18.67 -10.06
C ILE A 235 -10.55 19.23 -8.84
N GLY A 236 -9.58 20.12 -9.03
CA GLY A 236 -8.80 20.68 -7.95
C GLY A 236 -7.51 21.31 -8.44
N PHE A 237 -6.76 21.88 -7.53
CA PHE A 237 -5.45 22.43 -7.84
C PHE A 237 -4.52 22.25 -6.66
N ARG A 238 -3.48 21.44 -6.85
CA ARG A 238 -2.39 21.21 -5.92
C ARG A 238 -1.06 21.43 -6.64
N GLY A 239 0.07 21.35 -5.98
CA GLY A 239 1.38 21.54 -6.58
C GLY A 239 1.85 20.34 -7.40
N GLN A 240 3.09 20.39 -7.82
CA GLN A 240 3.72 19.31 -8.57
C GLN A 240 4.07 18.16 -7.62
N GLY A 241 3.48 17.01 -7.85
CA GLY A 241 3.53 15.89 -6.91
C GLY A 241 2.64 16.13 -5.69
N ASP A 242 3.12 15.78 -4.51
CA ASP A 242 2.34 15.77 -3.26
C ASP A 242 2.64 16.97 -2.34
N ARG A 243 2.90 18.12 -2.92
CA ARG A 243 3.17 19.38 -2.20
C ARG A 243 2.20 20.50 -2.60
N PRO A 244 2.01 21.53 -1.75
CA PRO A 244 1.16 22.67 -2.06
C PRO A 244 1.68 23.49 -3.23
N PHE A 245 0.77 24.02 -4.08
CA PHE A 245 1.16 24.81 -5.26
C PHE A 245 1.84 26.16 -4.90
N TRP A 246 1.61 26.69 -3.72
CA TRP A 246 2.25 27.93 -3.27
C TRP A 246 3.73 27.79 -2.91
N ASP A 247 4.25 26.57 -2.84
CA ASP A 247 5.69 26.34 -2.76
C ASP A 247 6.39 26.75 -4.07
N ASP A 248 5.69 26.60 -5.20
CA ASP A 248 6.15 27.03 -6.52
C ASP A 248 5.70 28.46 -6.87
N ASP A 249 4.60 28.97 -6.30
CA ASP A 249 4.02 30.27 -6.58
C ASP A 249 3.77 31.09 -5.27
N PRO A 250 4.82 31.65 -4.67
CA PRO A 250 4.79 32.21 -3.32
C PRO A 250 3.96 33.50 -3.17
N GLN A 251 3.39 34.05 -4.23
CA GLN A 251 2.46 35.19 -4.10
C GLN A 251 1.14 34.82 -3.38
N TYR A 252 0.83 33.50 -3.33
CA TYR A 252 -0.31 32.96 -2.58
C TYR A 252 0.08 32.66 -1.14
N ASP A 253 0.45 33.70 -0.39
CA ASP A 253 1.04 33.65 0.94
C ASP A 253 0.01 33.57 2.08
N THR A 254 -1.31 33.78 1.79
CA THR A 254 -2.37 33.68 2.80
C THR A 254 -3.42 32.63 2.45
N PRO A 255 -4.11 32.06 3.46
CA PRO A 255 -5.21 31.11 3.25
C PRO A 255 -6.31 31.64 2.33
N GLU A 256 -6.65 32.93 2.44
CA GLU A 256 -7.66 33.57 1.60
C GLU A 256 -7.28 33.58 0.12
N LYS A 257 -6.01 33.93 -0.19
CA LYS A 257 -5.51 33.93 -1.57
C LYS A 257 -5.47 32.51 -2.14
N ARG A 258 -5.02 31.54 -1.33
CA ARG A 258 -4.96 30.13 -1.72
C ARG A 258 -6.34 29.55 -2.01
N GLY A 259 -7.27 29.73 -1.08
CA GLY A 259 -8.65 29.28 -1.21
C GLY A 259 -9.38 29.94 -2.38
N ALA A 260 -9.19 31.26 -2.60
CA ALA A 260 -9.78 32.00 -3.72
C ALA A 260 -9.28 31.46 -5.07
N LEU A 261 -7.96 31.21 -5.23
CA LEU A 261 -7.44 30.63 -6.45
C LEU A 261 -8.00 29.23 -6.67
N ILE A 262 -7.88 28.32 -5.71
CA ILE A 262 -8.37 26.95 -5.85
C ILE A 262 -9.85 26.94 -6.19
N SER A 263 -10.68 27.75 -5.54
CA SER A 263 -12.11 27.88 -5.82
C SER A 263 -12.39 28.29 -7.28
N SER A 264 -11.64 29.28 -7.78
CA SER A 264 -11.78 29.75 -9.16
C SER A 264 -11.37 28.66 -10.17
N LEU A 265 -10.31 27.92 -9.89
CA LEU A 265 -9.83 26.86 -10.78
C LEU A 265 -10.74 25.63 -10.75
N ILE A 266 -11.27 25.26 -9.60
CA ILE A 266 -12.30 24.21 -9.49
C ILE A 266 -13.52 24.58 -10.33
N LYS A 267 -13.99 25.84 -10.22
CA LYS A 267 -15.12 26.32 -11.04
C LYS A 267 -14.81 26.26 -12.53
N GLU A 268 -13.63 26.67 -12.94
CA GLU A 268 -13.19 26.61 -14.34
C GLU A 268 -13.13 25.16 -14.85
N GLN A 269 -12.51 24.26 -14.10
CA GLN A 269 -12.43 22.83 -14.45
C GLN A 269 -13.82 22.19 -14.49
N TYR A 270 -14.69 22.54 -13.54
CA TYR A 270 -16.08 22.08 -13.52
C TYR A 270 -16.81 22.51 -14.78
N ASP A 271 -16.69 23.77 -15.19
CA ASP A 271 -17.32 24.29 -16.40
C ASP A 271 -16.77 23.61 -17.69
N LEU A 272 -15.45 23.36 -17.74
CA LEU A 272 -14.83 22.60 -18.83
C LEU A 272 -15.39 21.18 -18.95
N VAL A 273 -15.52 20.47 -17.85
CA VAL A 273 -16.10 19.11 -17.83
C VAL A 273 -17.56 19.15 -18.27
N ARG A 274 -18.37 20.04 -17.68
CA ARG A 274 -19.81 20.18 -17.97
C ARG A 274 -20.11 20.66 -19.39
N ALA A 275 -19.22 21.39 -20.02
CA ALA A 275 -19.32 21.76 -21.42
C ALA A 275 -19.15 20.55 -22.36
N ASN A 276 -18.40 19.53 -21.95
CA ASN A 276 -18.24 18.29 -22.71
C ASN A 276 -19.36 17.26 -22.40
N ASP A 277 -19.73 17.13 -21.13
CA ASP A 277 -20.80 16.23 -20.66
C ASP A 277 -21.58 16.91 -19.52
N PRO A 278 -22.81 17.41 -19.76
CA PRO A 278 -23.63 18.07 -18.76
C PRO A 278 -23.98 17.20 -17.54
N GLU A 279 -23.96 15.87 -17.68
CA GLU A 279 -24.28 14.92 -16.61
C GLU A 279 -23.03 14.35 -15.92
N ALA A 280 -21.83 14.80 -16.31
CA ALA A 280 -20.57 14.31 -15.76
C ALA A 280 -20.50 14.49 -14.24
N VAL A 281 -20.05 13.46 -13.54
CA VAL A 281 -19.85 13.50 -12.09
C VAL A 281 -18.47 14.06 -11.78
N CYS A 282 -18.43 15.07 -10.90
CA CYS A 282 -17.19 15.69 -10.43
C CYS A 282 -16.96 15.42 -8.94
N CYS A 283 -15.71 15.28 -8.57
CA CYS A 283 -15.28 15.15 -7.18
C CYS A 283 -14.06 16.04 -6.91
N THR A 284 -13.79 16.35 -5.64
CA THR A 284 -12.59 17.07 -5.20
C THR A 284 -12.04 16.49 -3.93
N ASN A 285 -10.71 16.36 -3.84
CA ASN A 285 -10.04 15.84 -2.67
C ASN A 285 -9.81 16.94 -1.63
N LEU A 286 -10.38 16.76 -0.45
CA LEU A 286 -10.06 17.52 0.76
C LEU A 286 -8.89 16.83 1.46
N TYR A 287 -7.69 16.98 0.91
CA TYR A 287 -6.47 16.29 1.32
C TYR A 287 -5.45 17.28 1.85
N GLY A 288 -4.90 16.98 3.03
CA GLY A 288 -3.92 17.85 3.68
C GLY A 288 -4.46 19.26 3.86
N GLU A 289 -3.72 20.22 3.33
CA GLU A 289 -4.00 21.67 3.44
C GLU A 289 -5.33 22.11 2.82
N THR A 290 -5.83 21.41 1.82
CA THR A 290 -7.11 21.76 1.19
C THR A 290 -8.31 21.48 2.10
N MET A 291 -8.21 20.51 3.00
CA MET A 291 -9.25 20.25 4.00
C MET A 291 -9.35 21.39 5.01
N GLU A 292 -8.23 21.93 5.48
CA GLU A 292 -8.21 23.07 6.39
C GLU A 292 -8.82 24.30 5.72
N LEU A 293 -8.39 24.62 4.49
CA LEU A 293 -8.97 25.72 3.70
C LEU A 293 -10.50 25.58 3.53
N TYR A 294 -11.00 24.36 3.33
CA TYR A 294 -12.45 24.13 3.21
C TYR A 294 -13.18 24.36 4.55
N LYS A 295 -12.66 23.78 5.64
CA LYS A 295 -13.28 23.92 6.98
C LYS A 295 -13.27 25.35 7.51
N ASP A 296 -12.23 26.10 7.19
CA ASP A 296 -12.08 27.51 7.56
C ASP A 296 -12.89 28.45 6.65
N GLY A 297 -13.57 27.89 5.62
CA GLY A 297 -14.47 28.65 4.74
C GLY A 297 -13.77 29.41 3.60
N PHE A 298 -12.48 29.19 3.39
CA PHE A 298 -11.73 29.84 2.30
C PHE A 298 -11.91 29.13 0.95
N LEU A 299 -12.35 27.86 0.93
CA LEU A 299 -12.57 27.08 -0.27
C LEU A 299 -14.06 26.93 -0.57
N GLN A 300 -14.48 27.40 -1.74
CA GLN A 300 -15.85 27.31 -2.23
C GLN A 300 -15.97 26.25 -3.34
N LEU A 301 -16.97 25.38 -3.25
CA LEU A 301 -17.18 24.28 -4.18
C LEU A 301 -18.57 24.36 -4.82
N PRO A 302 -18.76 23.94 -6.10
CA PRO A 302 -20.10 23.72 -6.67
C PRO A 302 -20.88 22.69 -5.83
N ALA A 303 -22.22 22.88 -5.75
CA ALA A 303 -23.05 22.16 -4.79
C ALA A 303 -23.10 20.63 -4.99
N ASP A 304 -22.97 20.18 -6.24
CA ASP A 304 -23.07 18.78 -6.65
C ASP A 304 -21.71 18.05 -6.75
N VAL A 305 -20.61 18.72 -6.40
CA VAL A 305 -19.28 18.12 -6.37
C VAL A 305 -19.16 17.22 -5.14
N ILE A 306 -18.74 15.97 -5.34
CA ILE A 306 -18.47 15.02 -4.27
C ILE A 306 -17.21 15.47 -3.51
N LYS A 307 -17.34 15.68 -2.21
CA LYS A 307 -16.23 16.06 -1.31
C LYS A 307 -15.58 14.79 -0.77
N ILE A 308 -14.29 14.59 -1.08
CA ILE A 308 -13.53 13.40 -0.68
C ILE A 308 -12.66 13.76 0.52
N TRP A 309 -12.94 13.16 1.67
CA TRP A 309 -12.22 13.36 2.92
C TRP A 309 -11.11 12.31 3.05
N ALA A 310 -9.90 12.76 3.29
CA ALA A 310 -8.76 11.84 3.40
C ALA A 310 -8.41 11.54 4.87
N ASP A 311 -8.10 10.27 5.16
CA ASP A 311 -7.51 9.88 6.43
C ASP A 311 -6.07 10.39 6.56
N ASN A 312 -5.45 10.18 7.73
CA ASN A 312 -4.09 10.63 8.01
C ASN A 312 -2.97 9.74 7.45
N GLY A 313 -3.30 8.74 6.64
CA GLY A 313 -2.35 7.74 6.11
C GLY A 313 -2.14 6.53 7.02
N PHE A 314 -2.70 6.55 8.24
CA PHE A 314 -2.66 5.46 9.22
C PHE A 314 -4.04 4.86 9.48
N GLY A 315 -5.02 5.17 8.63
CA GLY A 315 -6.39 4.67 8.73
C GLY A 315 -7.28 5.44 9.70
N LYS A 316 -6.83 6.54 10.32
CA LYS A 316 -7.65 7.41 11.19
C LYS A 316 -8.24 8.56 10.40
N MET A 317 -9.55 8.77 10.48
CA MET A 317 -10.26 9.85 9.77
C MET A 317 -10.03 11.21 10.43
N VAL A 318 -8.75 11.66 10.42
CA VAL A 318 -8.30 12.99 10.81
C VAL A 318 -7.29 13.50 9.78
N SER A 319 -6.99 14.82 9.78
CA SER A 319 -5.97 15.37 8.89
C SER A 319 -4.62 14.70 9.08
N ARG A 320 -3.90 14.51 7.97
CA ARG A 320 -2.53 13.98 8.01
C ARG A 320 -1.59 14.97 8.71
N ARG A 321 -0.54 14.44 9.28
CA ARG A 321 0.58 15.23 9.79
C ARG A 321 1.27 15.97 8.62
N GLN A 322 1.59 17.25 8.86
CA GLN A 322 2.35 18.10 7.95
C GLN A 322 3.71 18.36 8.61
N GLU A 323 4.75 17.74 8.13
CA GLU A 323 6.09 17.77 8.73
C GLU A 323 6.04 17.48 10.25
N ASN A 324 6.38 18.46 11.09
CA ASN A 324 6.31 18.36 12.56
C ASN A 324 4.95 18.76 13.15
N ASN A 325 4.02 19.28 12.36
CA ASN A 325 2.70 19.71 12.80
C ASN A 325 1.66 18.59 12.61
N ASN A 326 0.93 18.28 13.67
CA ASN A 326 -0.12 17.24 13.64
C ASN A 326 -1.43 17.76 14.26
N PRO A 327 -2.22 18.57 13.53
CA PRO A 327 -3.42 19.20 14.07
C PRO A 327 -4.57 18.25 14.35
N ARG A 328 -4.59 17.07 13.73
CA ARG A 328 -5.62 16.01 13.86
C ARG A 328 -7.05 16.54 13.71
N VAL A 329 -7.27 17.38 12.70
CA VAL A 329 -8.61 17.90 12.40
C VAL A 329 -9.49 16.74 11.87
N PRO A 330 -10.71 16.51 12.40
CA PRO A 330 -11.58 15.45 11.93
C PRO A 330 -11.83 15.53 10.41
N ALA A 331 -11.56 14.46 9.68
CA ALA A 331 -11.68 14.37 8.21
C ALA A 331 -13.00 13.69 7.81
N LEU A 332 -14.10 14.21 8.30
CA LEU A 332 -15.46 13.74 8.04
C LEU A 332 -16.41 14.92 7.86
N PRO A 333 -17.51 14.75 7.09
CA PRO A 333 -18.56 15.75 7.00
C PRO A 333 -19.26 15.96 8.34
N ALA A 334 -19.94 17.09 8.49
CA ALA A 334 -20.80 17.34 9.63
C ALA A 334 -21.96 16.33 9.64
N LEU A 335 -22.35 15.87 10.83
CA LEU A 335 -23.52 14.99 10.96
C LEU A 335 -24.77 15.70 10.41
N GLY A 336 -25.49 15.03 9.51
CA GLY A 336 -26.69 15.56 8.89
C GLY A 336 -26.43 16.42 7.64
N ASP A 337 -25.19 16.58 7.19
CA ASP A 337 -24.90 17.13 5.84
C ASP A 337 -25.42 16.14 4.79
N THR A 338 -26.30 16.60 3.93
CA THR A 338 -26.94 15.78 2.88
C THR A 338 -26.29 15.96 1.50
N SER A 339 -25.21 16.72 1.42
CA SER A 339 -24.46 16.84 0.16
C SER A 339 -23.66 15.57 -0.11
N ALA A 340 -23.12 15.43 -1.32
CA ALA A 340 -22.39 14.23 -1.70
C ALA A 340 -20.99 14.19 -1.04
N HIS A 341 -20.68 13.09 -0.35
CA HIS A 341 -19.46 12.88 0.36
C HIS A 341 -18.83 11.50 0.10
N GLY A 342 -17.52 11.47 0.15
CA GLY A 342 -16.75 10.24 0.07
C GLY A 342 -15.45 10.32 0.85
N ILE A 343 -14.62 9.27 0.74
CA ILE A 343 -13.34 9.19 1.41
C ILE A 343 -12.23 8.78 0.46
N TYR A 344 -11.00 9.21 0.82
CA TYR A 344 -9.75 8.63 0.37
C TYR A 344 -9.07 7.98 1.57
N TYR A 345 -9.02 6.64 1.58
CA TYR A 345 -8.58 5.83 2.71
C TYR A 345 -7.31 5.05 2.37
N HIS A 346 -6.36 4.98 3.30
CA HIS A 346 -5.08 4.32 3.07
C HIS A 346 -5.03 2.93 3.71
N ALA A 347 -5.02 1.88 2.90
CA ALA A 347 -4.54 0.56 3.32
C ALA A 347 -3.01 0.51 3.32
N SER A 348 -2.36 1.47 2.64
CA SER A 348 -0.92 1.69 2.60
C SER A 348 -0.62 3.17 2.35
N PHE A 349 0.50 3.65 2.88
CA PHE A 349 0.92 5.03 2.76
C PHE A 349 2.45 5.15 2.64
N TYR A 350 2.96 6.13 1.85
CA TYR A 350 4.38 6.21 1.52
C TYR A 350 5.14 7.35 2.17
N ASP A 351 4.58 8.53 2.25
CA ASP A 351 5.32 9.77 2.47
C ASP A 351 5.45 10.20 3.93
N LEU A 352 5.11 9.32 4.88
CA LEU A 352 5.32 9.54 6.31
C LEU A 352 6.34 8.54 6.85
N GLN A 353 7.27 9.04 7.69
CA GLN A 353 8.39 8.26 8.24
C GLN A 353 8.01 7.08 9.15
N ALA A 354 6.73 6.86 9.40
CA ALA A 354 6.21 5.74 10.16
C ALA A 354 5.27 4.83 9.35
N ALA A 355 5.02 5.15 8.07
CA ALA A 355 4.06 4.45 7.24
C ALA A 355 4.50 3.03 6.83
N SER A 356 3.57 2.28 6.22
CA SER A 356 3.76 0.91 5.75
C SER A 356 3.38 0.78 4.28
N HIS A 357 4.20 0.09 3.48
CA HIS A 357 3.91 -0.21 2.08
C HIS A 357 4.41 -1.59 1.62
N ILE A 358 5.41 -2.16 2.27
CA ILE A 358 5.86 -3.54 2.03
C ILE A 358 5.32 -4.52 3.06
N THR A 359 4.72 -4.02 4.14
CA THR A 359 4.01 -4.77 5.17
C THR A 359 2.60 -4.22 5.35
N ALA A 360 1.72 -4.93 6.05
CA ALA A 360 0.37 -4.47 6.34
C ALA A 360 0.38 -3.21 7.22
N LEU A 361 -0.71 -2.44 7.16
CA LEU A 361 -0.95 -1.33 8.07
C LEU A 361 -0.92 -1.84 9.53
N PRO A 362 -0.19 -1.17 10.47
CA PRO A 362 -0.02 -1.66 11.83
C PRO A 362 -1.23 -1.39 12.74
N ASN A 363 -2.40 -1.15 12.18
CA ASN A 363 -3.67 -1.01 12.89
C ASN A 363 -4.54 -2.26 12.73
N SER A 364 -5.37 -2.55 13.73
CA SER A 364 -6.19 -3.76 13.71
C SER A 364 -7.30 -3.69 12.66
N ALA A 365 -7.72 -4.86 12.17
CA ALA A 365 -8.89 -4.96 11.31
C ALA A 365 -10.17 -4.39 11.98
N ALA A 366 -10.29 -4.53 13.30
CA ALA A 366 -11.40 -3.96 14.07
C ALA A 366 -11.37 -2.43 14.07
N PHE A 367 -10.19 -1.81 14.24
CA PHE A 367 -10.00 -0.37 14.12
C PHE A 367 -10.44 0.14 12.73
N VAL A 368 -9.96 -0.51 11.65
CA VAL A 368 -10.34 -0.14 10.28
C VAL A 368 -11.84 -0.27 10.05
N ALA A 369 -12.46 -1.37 10.52
CA ALA A 369 -13.90 -1.56 10.39
C ALA A 369 -14.71 -0.50 11.16
N GLN A 370 -14.24 -0.07 12.33
CA GLN A 370 -14.88 0.98 13.13
C GLN A 370 -14.78 2.34 12.44
N GLU A 371 -13.59 2.74 11.95
CA GLU A 371 -13.43 4.00 11.22
C GLU A 371 -14.33 4.05 9.98
N LEU A 372 -14.46 2.96 9.24
CA LEU A 372 -15.35 2.90 8.08
C LEU A 372 -16.84 2.88 8.46
N ALA A 373 -17.20 2.32 9.62
CA ALA A 373 -18.56 2.44 10.15
C ALA A 373 -18.90 3.90 10.52
N ASP A 374 -17.95 4.63 11.11
CA ASP A 374 -18.09 6.05 11.44
C ASP A 374 -18.20 6.91 10.15
N VAL A 375 -17.45 6.57 9.11
CA VAL A 375 -17.57 7.18 7.76
C VAL A 375 -19.00 7.05 7.24
N LEU A 376 -19.59 5.86 7.32
CA LEU A 376 -20.97 5.61 6.88
C LEU A 376 -22.00 6.35 7.76
N ALA A 377 -21.76 6.43 9.07
CA ALA A 377 -22.61 7.14 10.01
C ALA A 377 -22.64 8.67 9.72
N HIS A 378 -21.56 9.22 9.13
CA HIS A 378 -21.49 10.60 8.69
C HIS A 378 -22.01 10.82 7.26
N GLY A 379 -22.56 9.80 6.59
CA GLY A 379 -23.13 9.91 5.24
C GLY A 379 -22.09 10.00 4.12
N ALA A 380 -20.86 9.60 4.34
CA ALA A 380 -19.84 9.60 3.29
C ALA A 380 -19.81 8.25 2.55
N ASP A 381 -20.86 7.99 1.75
CA ASP A 381 -21.08 6.72 1.04
C ASP A 381 -21.20 6.87 -0.49
N ASP A 382 -21.00 8.08 -1.02
CA ASP A 382 -21.03 8.29 -2.48
C ASP A 382 -19.74 7.82 -3.17
N TYR A 383 -18.57 7.91 -2.49
CA TYR A 383 -17.28 7.66 -3.12
C TYR A 383 -16.24 7.15 -2.11
N TRP A 384 -15.76 5.93 -2.30
CA TRP A 384 -14.64 5.36 -1.53
C TRP A 384 -13.47 5.02 -2.44
N LEU A 385 -12.39 5.76 -2.31
CA LEU A 385 -11.11 5.48 -2.94
C LEU A 385 -10.16 4.92 -1.88
N VAL A 386 -9.60 3.75 -2.13
CA VAL A 386 -8.65 3.10 -1.22
C VAL A 386 -7.27 3.02 -1.86
N ASN A 387 -6.27 3.62 -1.23
CA ASN A 387 -4.89 3.40 -1.65
C ASN A 387 -4.51 1.94 -1.35
N CYS A 388 -4.40 1.14 -2.40
CA CYS A 388 -4.05 -0.28 -2.31
C CYS A 388 -2.55 -0.54 -2.51
N SER A 389 -1.79 0.51 -2.85
CA SER A 389 -0.34 0.43 -3.09
C SER A 389 0.04 -0.81 -3.92
N ASN A 390 0.84 -1.70 -3.34
CA ASN A 390 1.39 -2.89 -3.97
C ASN A 390 0.46 -4.13 -3.88
N VAL A 391 -0.76 -3.98 -3.42
CA VAL A 391 -1.82 -5.00 -3.25
C VAL A 391 -1.46 -6.16 -2.33
N LYS A 392 -0.41 -6.93 -2.61
CA LYS A 392 -0.08 -8.19 -1.91
C LYS A 392 -0.01 -8.07 -0.39
N PRO A 393 0.73 -7.11 0.20
CA PRO A 393 0.83 -6.99 1.66
C PRO A 393 -0.49 -6.59 2.32
N HIS A 394 -1.39 -5.98 1.55
CA HIS A 394 -2.62 -5.36 2.06
C HIS A 394 -3.88 -6.18 1.77
N ALA A 395 -3.75 -7.35 1.12
CA ALA A 395 -4.88 -8.14 0.62
C ALA A 395 -5.97 -8.43 1.67
N MET A 396 -5.61 -8.72 2.92
CA MET A 396 -6.56 -8.97 4.00
C MET A 396 -7.37 -7.70 4.36
N LEU A 397 -6.71 -6.55 4.47
CA LEU A 397 -7.40 -5.29 4.74
C LEU A 397 -8.23 -4.81 3.55
N LEU A 398 -7.76 -5.01 2.33
CA LEU A 398 -8.52 -4.72 1.11
C LEU A 398 -9.77 -5.60 1.00
N ASP A 399 -9.71 -6.88 1.40
CA ASP A 399 -10.89 -7.75 1.48
C ASP A 399 -11.87 -7.27 2.56
N LEU A 400 -11.40 -6.85 3.74
CA LEU A 400 -12.22 -6.27 4.80
C LEU A 400 -12.93 -4.99 4.32
N ILE A 401 -12.19 -4.05 3.72
CA ILE A 401 -12.74 -2.79 3.21
C ILE A 401 -13.79 -3.06 2.12
N ALA A 402 -13.53 -4.06 1.27
CA ALA A 402 -14.51 -4.48 0.25
C ALA A 402 -15.81 -5.04 0.86
N ARG A 403 -15.72 -5.71 2.01
CA ARG A 403 -16.94 -6.10 2.75
C ARG A 403 -17.66 -4.88 3.31
N CYS A 404 -16.94 -3.89 3.83
CA CYS A 404 -17.54 -2.66 4.34
C CYS A 404 -18.29 -1.88 3.26
N TRP A 405 -17.71 -1.67 2.07
CA TRP A 405 -18.42 -0.95 1.00
C TRP A 405 -19.61 -1.71 0.41
N ARG A 406 -19.65 -3.04 0.57
CA ARG A 406 -20.75 -3.88 0.13
C ARG A 406 -21.87 -3.96 1.17
N ASP A 407 -21.52 -4.32 2.41
CA ASP A 407 -22.46 -4.73 3.44
C ASP A 407 -22.67 -3.66 4.55
N GLY A 408 -21.81 -2.62 4.58
CA GLY A 408 -21.80 -1.62 5.65
C GLY A 408 -20.95 -2.07 6.84
N THR A 409 -21.59 -2.33 7.98
CA THR A 409 -20.90 -2.80 9.20
C THR A 409 -20.47 -4.27 9.06
N VAL A 410 -19.24 -4.57 9.43
CA VAL A 410 -18.62 -5.91 9.31
C VAL A 410 -17.99 -6.32 10.63
N ASP A 411 -18.19 -7.58 11.03
CA ASP A 411 -17.41 -8.20 12.10
C ASP A 411 -16.01 -8.55 11.57
N ALA A 412 -15.02 -7.76 11.99
CA ALA A 412 -13.64 -7.89 11.52
C ALA A 412 -13.00 -9.24 11.90
N GLY A 413 -13.35 -9.82 13.06
CA GLY A 413 -12.83 -11.11 13.49
C GLY A 413 -13.36 -12.25 12.61
N GLN A 414 -14.67 -12.26 12.37
CA GLN A 414 -15.28 -13.25 11.46
C GLN A 414 -14.78 -13.09 10.02
N GLN A 415 -14.55 -11.86 9.56
CA GLN A 415 -14.01 -11.61 8.24
C GLN A 415 -12.56 -12.11 8.11
N CYS A 416 -11.73 -11.92 9.13
CA CYS A 416 -10.37 -12.44 9.15
C CYS A 416 -10.35 -13.99 9.07
N ILE A 417 -11.22 -14.66 9.84
CA ILE A 417 -11.38 -16.13 9.77
C ILE A 417 -11.88 -16.58 8.40
N ALA A 418 -12.82 -15.85 7.80
CA ALA A 418 -13.31 -16.17 6.45
C ALA A 418 -12.21 -16.00 5.39
N TYR A 419 -11.39 -14.94 5.49
CA TYR A 419 -10.24 -14.72 4.61
C TYR A 419 -9.22 -15.86 4.74
N THR A 420 -8.84 -16.23 5.96
CA THR A 420 -7.88 -17.33 6.16
C THR A 420 -8.42 -18.66 5.68
N ALA A 421 -9.70 -18.96 5.89
CA ALA A 421 -10.35 -20.14 5.34
C ALA A 421 -10.30 -20.17 3.81
N ALA A 422 -10.46 -19.03 3.16
CA ALA A 422 -10.50 -18.93 1.70
C ALA A 422 -9.13 -19.14 1.04
N TYR A 423 -8.03 -18.69 1.64
CA TYR A 423 -6.71 -18.70 1.04
C TYR A 423 -5.74 -19.71 1.67
N TYR A 424 -5.80 -19.95 2.98
CA TYR A 424 -4.93 -20.90 3.68
C TYR A 424 -5.62 -22.26 3.92
N GLY A 425 -6.93 -22.35 3.70
CA GLY A 425 -7.71 -23.55 3.91
C GLY A 425 -8.39 -23.61 5.26
N LEU A 426 -9.19 -24.66 5.49
CA LEU A 426 -10.03 -24.78 6.69
C LEU A 426 -9.26 -25.20 7.94
N LEU A 427 -8.17 -25.94 7.77
CA LEU A 427 -7.30 -26.35 8.86
C LEU A 427 -6.46 -25.15 9.33
N HIS A 428 -6.35 -24.95 10.64
CA HIS A 428 -5.60 -23.84 11.27
C HIS A 428 -6.03 -22.42 10.89
N ARG A 429 -7.23 -22.25 10.28
CA ARG A 429 -7.71 -20.92 9.87
C ARG A 429 -7.84 -19.92 11.03
N CYS A 430 -8.21 -20.40 12.23
CA CYS A 430 -8.35 -19.55 13.40
C CYS A 430 -7.00 -19.11 13.96
N GLU A 431 -6.04 -20.00 14.00
CA GLU A 431 -4.68 -19.75 14.47
C GLU A 431 -3.96 -18.77 13.52
N ILE A 432 -4.14 -18.94 12.20
CA ILE A 432 -3.60 -18.02 11.20
C ILE A 432 -4.29 -16.65 11.29
N ALA A 433 -5.62 -16.62 11.47
CA ALA A 433 -6.37 -15.39 11.66
C ALA A 433 -5.91 -14.65 12.94
N GLN A 434 -5.58 -15.39 13.99
CA GLN A 434 -5.02 -14.82 15.20
C GLN A 434 -3.66 -14.20 14.96
N CYS A 435 -2.74 -14.85 14.23
CA CYS A 435 -1.45 -14.27 13.87
C CYS A 435 -1.59 -12.96 13.07
N LEU A 436 -2.57 -12.88 12.15
CA LEU A 436 -2.85 -11.67 11.40
C LEU A 436 -3.39 -10.55 12.30
N ALA A 437 -4.26 -10.88 13.25
CA ALA A 437 -4.83 -9.93 14.20
C ALA A 437 -3.80 -9.46 15.25
N ASP A 438 -2.95 -10.36 15.71
CA ASP A 438 -1.93 -10.10 16.74
C ASP A 438 -0.88 -9.10 16.24
N TYR A 439 -0.61 -9.02 14.95
CA TYR A 439 0.35 -8.06 14.41
C TYR A 439 0.10 -6.63 14.93
N ALA A 440 -1.15 -6.18 14.92
CA ALA A 440 -1.49 -4.84 15.42
C ALA A 440 -1.29 -4.69 16.94
N GLN A 441 -1.43 -5.78 17.72
CA GLN A 441 -1.18 -5.76 19.16
C GLN A 441 0.31 -5.70 19.50
N PHE A 442 1.15 -6.29 18.66
CA PHE A 442 2.60 -6.26 18.80
C PHE A 442 3.23 -5.03 18.15
N ALA A 443 2.51 -4.30 17.29
CA ALA A 443 2.98 -3.06 16.70
C ALA A 443 3.24 -2.02 17.78
N VAL A 444 4.43 -1.42 17.78
CA VAL A 444 4.87 -0.54 18.86
C VAL A 444 4.37 0.88 18.61
N PRO A 445 3.66 1.50 19.58
CA PRO A 445 3.26 2.88 19.48
C PRO A 445 4.48 3.81 19.59
N TYR A 446 4.53 4.81 18.74
CA TYR A 446 5.52 5.91 18.81
C TYR A 446 4.93 7.19 19.40
N GLY A 447 3.62 7.27 19.57
CA GLY A 447 2.89 8.42 20.08
C GLY A 447 1.71 8.03 20.98
N PRO A 448 0.91 9.01 21.41
CA PRO A 448 -0.17 8.79 22.39
C PRO A 448 -1.51 8.32 21.80
N HIS A 449 -1.66 8.35 20.47
CA HIS A 449 -2.93 8.06 19.81
C HIS A 449 -3.02 6.60 19.38
N GLU A 450 -4.23 6.08 19.23
CA GLU A 450 -4.50 4.69 18.87
C GLU A 450 -3.95 4.28 17.48
N ASP A 451 -3.74 5.24 16.60
CA ASP A 451 -3.18 5.09 15.26
C ASP A 451 -1.68 5.41 15.18
N ASP A 452 -1.04 5.84 16.27
CA ASP A 452 0.39 6.16 16.32
C ASP A 452 1.24 4.88 16.43
N HIS A 453 1.05 3.92 15.51
CA HIS A 453 1.81 2.69 15.44
C HIS A 453 2.89 2.73 14.36
N ALA A 454 4.07 2.20 14.70
CA ALA A 454 5.23 2.21 13.82
C ALA A 454 5.13 1.14 12.72
N GLY A 455 5.10 1.58 11.46
CA GLY A 455 5.17 0.74 10.27
C GLY A 455 6.60 0.48 9.80
N ASP A 456 6.75 -0.09 8.60
CA ASP A 456 8.05 -0.50 8.05
C ASP A 456 9.03 0.67 7.82
N GLN A 457 8.55 1.84 7.42
CA GLN A 457 9.40 3.02 7.23
C GLN A 457 10.00 3.51 8.55
N PHE A 458 9.29 3.40 9.65
CA PHE A 458 9.79 3.86 10.96
C PHE A 458 11.12 3.21 11.35
N TYR A 459 11.22 1.90 11.21
CA TYR A 459 12.41 1.13 11.58
C TYR A 459 13.57 1.25 10.60
N ASN A 460 13.35 1.83 9.44
CA ASN A 460 14.35 2.01 8.40
C ASN A 460 14.75 3.48 8.26
N HIS A 461 13.78 4.37 8.11
CA HIS A 461 14.04 5.79 7.85
C HIS A 461 14.51 6.54 9.09
N VAL A 462 13.88 6.35 10.26
CA VAL A 462 14.27 7.04 11.50
C VAL A 462 15.73 6.77 11.88
N PRO A 463 16.23 5.51 11.89
CA PRO A 463 17.64 5.25 12.14
C PRO A 463 18.60 5.91 11.15
N ARG A 464 18.24 5.97 9.84
CA ARG A 464 19.05 6.67 8.84
C ARG A 464 19.15 8.18 9.13
N MET A 465 18.05 8.78 9.58
CA MET A 465 18.06 10.21 9.97
C MET A 465 18.91 10.46 11.20
N LEU A 466 18.84 9.59 12.22
CA LEU A 466 19.70 9.68 13.40
C LEU A 466 21.18 9.56 13.02
N ILE A 467 21.56 8.61 12.16
CA ILE A 467 22.94 8.48 11.65
C ILE A 467 23.34 9.76 10.90
N SER A 468 22.50 10.24 10.00
CA SER A 468 22.80 11.46 9.23
C SER A 468 23.01 12.68 10.14
N GLN A 469 22.17 12.86 11.14
CA GLN A 469 22.30 13.96 12.11
C GLN A 469 23.58 13.82 12.94
N PHE A 470 23.86 12.63 13.47
CA PHE A 470 25.07 12.34 14.24
C PHE A 470 26.35 12.67 13.46
N MET A 471 26.39 12.33 12.18
CA MET A 471 27.56 12.59 11.33
C MET A 471 27.73 14.09 11.01
N LYS A 472 26.63 14.86 10.96
CA LYS A 472 26.65 16.30 10.69
C LYS A 472 26.88 17.11 11.95
N ASP A 473 26.07 16.89 12.97
CA ASP A 473 26.11 17.61 14.24
C ASP A 473 25.53 16.73 15.36
N ARG A 474 26.38 16.39 16.34
CA ARG A 474 26.04 15.52 17.47
C ARG A 474 25.36 16.26 18.63
N THR A 475 25.22 17.57 18.56
CA THR A 475 24.67 18.40 19.62
C THR A 475 23.22 18.80 19.35
N ALA A 476 22.91 19.19 18.13
CA ALA A 476 21.59 19.61 17.71
C ALA A 476 20.70 18.39 17.39
N PRO A 477 19.41 18.40 17.78
CA PRO A 477 18.48 17.34 17.42
C PRO A 477 18.26 17.28 15.91
N ALA A 478 17.84 16.11 15.39
CA ALA A 478 17.38 15.99 14.03
C ALA A 478 16.02 16.71 13.90
N GLU A 479 16.00 17.83 13.19
CA GLU A 479 14.80 18.67 13.04
C GLU A 479 13.63 17.89 12.44
N ASN A 480 13.90 17.04 11.46
CA ASN A 480 12.89 16.20 10.80
C ASN A 480 12.34 15.07 11.67
N LEU A 481 12.81 14.90 12.90
CA LEU A 481 12.27 13.94 13.88
C LEU A 481 11.56 14.62 15.07
N ARG A 482 11.32 15.93 15.02
CA ARG A 482 10.58 16.62 16.08
C ARG A 482 9.14 16.12 16.23
N TRP A 483 8.52 15.68 15.16
CA TRP A 483 7.20 15.05 15.21
C TRP A 483 7.15 13.80 16.10
N LEU A 484 8.29 13.10 16.24
CA LEU A 484 8.44 11.91 17.07
C LEU A 484 8.88 12.29 18.50
N CYS A 485 9.76 13.29 18.62
CA CYS A 485 10.35 13.65 19.89
C CYS A 485 10.88 15.09 19.88
N GLU A 486 10.34 15.92 20.76
CA GLU A 486 10.69 17.35 20.88
C GLU A 486 11.90 17.62 21.80
N GLN A 487 12.72 16.60 22.10
CA GLN A 487 13.91 16.80 22.93
C GLN A 487 14.86 17.84 22.32
N PRO A 488 15.44 18.76 23.15
CA PRO A 488 16.22 19.88 22.64
C PRO A 488 17.63 19.50 22.18
N THR A 489 18.08 18.29 22.47
CA THR A 489 19.43 17.80 22.12
C THR A 489 19.36 16.49 21.36
N PHE A 490 20.39 16.23 20.55
CA PHE A 490 20.53 14.93 19.87
C PHE A 490 20.55 13.75 20.85
N ALA A 491 21.28 13.88 21.97
CA ALA A 491 21.35 12.82 22.98
C ALA A 491 19.98 12.50 23.61
N GLY A 492 19.15 13.51 23.89
CA GLY A 492 17.79 13.32 24.40
C GLY A 492 16.88 12.66 23.38
N GLN A 493 16.97 13.06 22.11
CA GLN A 493 16.21 12.48 21.01
C GLN A 493 16.62 11.01 20.75
N LEU A 494 17.94 10.73 20.77
CA LEU A 494 18.49 9.39 20.66
C LEU A 494 18.01 8.48 21.80
N GLN A 495 18.00 8.96 23.03
CA GLN A 495 17.51 8.21 24.20
C GLN A 495 16.02 7.86 24.05
N HIS A 496 15.19 8.79 23.55
CA HIS A 496 13.78 8.53 23.28
C HIS A 496 13.62 7.42 22.22
N CYS A 497 14.30 7.54 21.08
CA CYS A 497 14.25 6.54 20.02
C CYS A 497 14.74 5.16 20.50
N ALA A 498 15.83 5.11 21.28
CA ALA A 498 16.33 3.88 21.86
C ALA A 498 15.29 3.18 22.73
N ALA A 499 14.55 3.94 23.56
CA ALA A 499 13.50 3.35 24.39
C ALA A 499 12.32 2.77 23.57
N VAL A 500 11.97 3.39 22.43
CA VAL A 500 10.97 2.86 21.51
C VAL A 500 11.46 1.58 20.83
N PHE A 501 12.70 1.58 20.31
CA PHE A 501 13.26 0.42 19.62
C PHE A 501 13.54 -0.76 20.55
N ASP A 502 13.97 -0.53 21.80
CA ASP A 502 14.15 -1.62 22.78
C ASP A 502 12.82 -2.31 23.12
N LYS A 503 11.71 -1.57 23.20
CA LYS A 503 10.36 -2.16 23.31
C LYS A 503 10.03 -2.97 22.06
N ALA A 504 10.34 -2.43 20.88
CA ALA A 504 10.08 -3.09 19.60
C ALA A 504 10.83 -4.43 19.49
N VAL A 505 12.09 -4.50 19.91
CA VAL A 505 12.87 -5.76 19.93
C VAL A 505 12.14 -6.84 20.75
N GLN A 506 11.65 -6.49 21.94
CA GLN A 506 10.94 -7.45 22.79
C GLN A 506 9.59 -7.86 22.18
N SER A 507 8.84 -6.90 21.68
CA SER A 507 7.51 -7.12 21.13
C SER A 507 7.55 -7.99 19.87
N TYR A 508 8.39 -7.63 18.90
CA TYR A 508 8.43 -8.38 17.64
C TYR A 508 9.14 -9.73 17.76
N ALA A 509 10.07 -9.89 18.67
CA ALA A 509 10.60 -11.22 19.00
C ALA A 509 9.51 -12.13 19.60
N ALA A 510 8.59 -11.58 20.40
CA ALA A 510 7.44 -12.32 20.90
C ALA A 510 6.45 -12.67 19.78
N TYR A 511 6.09 -11.69 18.94
CA TYR A 511 5.22 -11.92 17.78
C TYR A 511 5.77 -13.00 16.85
N ARG A 512 7.05 -12.93 16.51
CA ARG A 512 7.71 -13.93 15.68
C ARG A 512 7.60 -15.33 16.27
N ARG A 513 7.85 -15.48 17.59
CA ARG A 513 7.71 -16.79 18.28
C ARG A 513 6.27 -17.35 18.21
N GLU A 514 5.26 -16.51 18.33
CA GLU A 514 3.87 -16.97 18.19
C GLU A 514 3.59 -17.45 16.76
N CYS A 515 4.05 -16.70 15.75
CA CYS A 515 3.95 -17.11 14.35
C CYS A 515 4.73 -18.40 14.04
N GLU A 516 5.92 -18.60 14.63
CA GLU A 516 6.71 -19.83 14.48
C GLU A 516 5.98 -21.07 15.01
N LYS A 517 5.20 -20.95 16.08
CA LYS A 517 4.37 -22.06 16.60
C LYS A 517 3.34 -22.50 15.57
N VAL A 518 2.61 -21.54 14.99
CA VAL A 518 1.62 -21.84 13.96
C VAL A 518 2.29 -22.39 12.70
N GLN A 519 3.41 -21.80 12.27
CA GLN A 519 4.18 -22.30 11.12
C GLN A 519 4.60 -23.76 11.26
N ALA A 520 4.96 -24.22 12.47
CA ALA A 520 5.37 -25.61 12.71
C ALA A 520 4.27 -26.62 12.44
N GLU A 521 3.01 -26.24 12.63
CA GLU A 521 1.83 -27.08 12.39
C GLU A 521 1.38 -27.07 10.91
N LEU A 522 1.83 -26.10 10.11
CA LEU A 522 1.43 -25.95 8.72
C LEU A 522 2.27 -26.81 7.77
N THR A 523 1.62 -27.37 6.76
CA THR A 523 2.25 -28.15 5.69
C THR A 523 1.75 -27.72 4.32
N GLY A 524 2.45 -28.09 3.26
CA GLY A 524 2.05 -27.81 1.88
C GLY A 524 1.86 -26.33 1.57
N ARG A 525 0.83 -26.01 0.79
CA ARG A 525 0.57 -24.64 0.34
C ARG A 525 0.21 -23.64 1.45
N PRO A 526 -0.64 -23.97 2.45
CA PRO A 526 -0.88 -23.08 3.58
C PRO A 526 0.42 -22.60 4.23
N ARG A 527 1.41 -23.50 4.38
CA ARG A 527 2.72 -23.15 4.91
C ARG A 527 3.48 -22.16 4.01
N VAL A 528 3.46 -22.37 2.69
CA VAL A 528 4.14 -21.48 1.73
C VAL A 528 3.55 -20.09 1.80
N LEU A 529 2.21 -19.96 1.69
CA LEU A 529 1.55 -18.66 1.78
C LEU A 529 1.78 -17.99 3.15
N PHE A 530 1.78 -18.75 4.24
CA PHE A 530 2.07 -18.24 5.58
C PHE A 530 3.50 -17.68 5.67
N MET A 531 4.47 -18.36 5.05
CA MET A 531 5.86 -17.90 4.96
C MET A 531 6.01 -16.64 4.11
N ASP A 532 5.21 -16.50 3.05
CA ASP A 532 5.26 -15.36 2.11
C ASP A 532 4.52 -14.13 2.61
N SER A 533 3.76 -14.25 3.68
CA SER A 533 2.91 -13.21 4.27
C SER A 533 3.23 -12.98 5.75
N VAL A 534 2.59 -13.74 6.65
CA VAL A 534 2.66 -13.54 8.10
C VAL A 534 4.09 -13.70 8.64
N MET A 535 4.78 -14.78 8.26
CA MET A 535 6.15 -15.02 8.74
C MET A 535 7.17 -14.04 8.17
N LEU A 536 7.02 -13.66 6.88
CA LEU A 536 7.88 -12.64 6.30
C LEU A 536 7.76 -11.34 7.10
N GLN A 537 6.53 -10.88 7.33
CA GLN A 537 6.26 -9.67 8.10
C GLN A 537 6.84 -9.75 9.53
N ALA A 538 6.59 -10.85 10.25
CA ALA A 538 7.12 -11.06 11.60
C ALA A 538 8.66 -11.06 11.63
N ARG A 539 9.30 -11.71 10.65
CA ARG A 539 10.76 -11.74 10.53
C ARG A 539 11.36 -10.38 10.18
N LEU A 540 10.72 -9.63 9.29
CA LEU A 540 11.18 -8.29 8.91
C LEU A 540 11.17 -7.34 10.11
N TYR A 541 10.06 -7.26 10.84
CA TYR A 541 9.97 -6.39 12.01
C TYR A 541 10.93 -6.77 13.13
N ASP A 542 11.12 -8.07 13.39
CA ASP A 542 12.10 -8.54 14.37
C ASP A 542 13.53 -8.09 14.00
N LEU A 543 13.93 -8.27 12.73
CA LEU A 543 15.25 -7.84 12.23
C LEU A 543 15.41 -6.32 12.21
N TRP A 544 14.40 -5.57 11.78
CA TRP A 544 14.45 -4.12 11.72
C TRP A 544 14.49 -3.49 13.11
N ALA A 545 13.71 -4.00 14.06
CA ALA A 545 13.71 -3.51 15.44
C ALA A 545 15.11 -3.70 16.08
N GLN A 546 15.72 -4.87 15.90
CA GLN A 546 17.07 -5.14 16.37
C GLN A 546 18.09 -4.23 15.68
N GLY A 547 17.99 -4.06 14.34
CA GLY A 547 18.86 -3.17 13.58
C GLY A 547 18.78 -1.72 14.07
N ALA A 548 17.58 -1.20 14.29
CA ALA A 548 17.36 0.15 14.82
C ALA A 548 17.90 0.32 16.25
N ALA A 549 17.71 -0.67 17.12
CA ALA A 549 18.28 -0.66 18.46
C ALA A 549 19.81 -0.67 18.45
N PHE A 550 20.43 -1.44 17.55
CA PHE A 550 21.89 -1.40 17.40
C PHE A 550 22.42 -0.09 16.83
N VAL A 551 21.67 0.58 15.93
CA VAL A 551 22.00 1.95 15.51
C VAL A 551 22.03 2.88 16.73
N CYS A 552 21.03 2.84 17.61
CA CYS A 552 21.02 3.67 18.81
C CYS A 552 22.19 3.37 19.74
N ARG A 553 22.56 2.09 19.92
CA ARG A 553 23.74 1.70 20.72
C ARG A 553 25.03 2.24 20.09
N ALA A 554 25.19 2.12 18.77
CA ALA A 554 26.34 2.66 18.05
C ALA A 554 26.48 4.17 18.24
N LEU A 555 25.39 4.91 18.06
CA LEU A 555 25.40 6.37 18.22
C LEU A 555 25.65 6.79 19.68
N THR A 556 25.13 6.06 20.66
CA THR A 556 25.38 6.29 22.08
C THR A 556 26.87 6.10 22.43
N ALA A 557 27.50 5.03 21.93
CA ALA A 557 28.94 4.81 22.07
C ALA A 557 29.73 5.96 21.41
N GLY A 558 29.34 6.36 20.21
CA GLY A 558 30.00 7.46 19.50
C GLY A 558 29.86 8.83 20.18
N LEU A 559 28.80 9.09 20.96
CA LEU A 559 28.65 10.30 21.77
C LEU A 559 29.68 10.39 22.91
N THR A 560 30.18 9.25 23.38
CA THR A 560 31.23 9.15 24.43
C THR A 560 32.62 8.89 23.82
N ALA A 561 32.77 9.00 22.51
CA ALA A 561 33.99 8.71 21.75
C ALA A 561 34.49 7.25 21.89
N ASP A 562 33.59 6.33 22.24
CA ASP A 562 33.85 4.91 22.17
C ASP A 562 33.65 4.39 20.74
N TRP A 563 34.68 4.65 19.91
CA TRP A 563 34.61 4.41 18.47
C TRP A 563 34.63 2.93 18.10
N GLN A 564 35.25 2.08 18.92
CA GLN A 564 35.26 0.62 18.67
C GLN A 564 33.85 0.05 18.82
N HIS A 565 33.14 0.36 19.90
CA HIS A 565 31.76 -0.08 20.06
C HIS A 565 30.82 0.60 19.07
N CYS A 566 31.05 1.88 18.74
CA CYS A 566 30.30 2.55 17.68
C CYS A 566 30.40 1.79 16.34
N PHE A 567 31.62 1.44 15.93
CA PHE A 567 31.88 0.64 14.73
C PHE A 567 31.23 -0.74 14.80
N TYR A 568 31.45 -1.45 15.90
CA TYR A 568 30.94 -2.81 16.08
C TYR A 568 29.41 -2.87 16.02
N TYR A 569 28.73 -2.02 16.79
CA TYR A 569 27.26 -1.99 16.79
C TYR A 569 26.68 -1.51 15.47
N ALA A 570 27.33 -0.59 14.76
CA ALA A 570 26.94 -0.22 13.41
C ALA A 570 27.04 -1.41 12.45
N GLY A 571 28.07 -2.26 12.61
CA GLY A 571 28.24 -3.50 11.85
C GLY A 571 27.18 -4.56 12.17
N CYS A 572 26.74 -4.66 13.43
CA CYS A 572 25.61 -5.51 13.82
C CYS A 572 24.31 -5.05 13.12
N ALA A 573 24.01 -3.75 13.17
CA ALA A 573 22.86 -3.16 12.50
C ALA A 573 22.89 -3.41 10.97
N LYS A 574 24.04 -3.18 10.32
CA LYS A 574 24.25 -3.44 8.88
C LYS A 574 23.85 -4.86 8.51
N ARG A 575 24.26 -5.84 9.31
CA ARG A 575 24.00 -7.27 9.06
C ARG A 575 22.52 -7.62 9.23
N LEU A 576 21.86 -7.05 10.23
CA LEU A 576 20.43 -7.27 10.46
C LEU A 576 19.59 -6.69 9.32
N TYR A 577 19.87 -5.47 8.86
CA TYR A 577 19.19 -4.90 7.68
C TYR A 577 19.47 -5.70 6.41
N ALA A 578 20.71 -6.17 6.22
CA ALA A 578 21.05 -7.05 5.10
C ALA A 578 20.33 -8.41 5.16
N GLN A 579 20.11 -8.95 6.36
CA GLN A 579 19.30 -10.17 6.56
C GLN A 579 17.83 -9.92 6.25
N ALA A 580 17.28 -8.77 6.64
CA ALA A 580 15.90 -8.40 6.31
C ALA A 580 15.70 -8.29 4.79
N TYR A 581 16.62 -7.64 4.08
CA TYR A 581 16.57 -7.56 2.62
C TYR A 581 16.64 -8.95 1.96
N ARG A 582 17.53 -9.83 2.44
CA ARG A 582 17.60 -11.22 1.96
C ARG A 582 16.31 -12.00 2.25
N ALA A 583 15.69 -11.78 3.41
CA ALA A 583 14.42 -12.43 3.75
C ALA A 583 13.29 -12.09 2.76
N MET A 584 13.27 -10.86 2.24
CA MET A 584 12.35 -10.47 1.16
C MET A 584 12.68 -11.22 -0.13
N GLN A 585 13.94 -11.25 -0.55
CA GLN A 585 14.38 -11.94 -1.77
C GLN A 585 14.13 -13.46 -1.72
N GLU A 586 14.25 -14.10 -0.55
CA GLU A 586 13.94 -15.52 -0.35
C GLU A 586 12.47 -15.86 -0.64
N ARG A 587 11.59 -14.87 -0.69
CA ARG A 587 10.15 -15.01 -1.02
C ARG A 587 9.84 -14.69 -2.47
N GLU A 588 10.85 -14.36 -3.27
CA GLU A 588 10.72 -14.15 -4.72
C GLU A 588 10.78 -15.49 -5.46
N HIS A 589 9.68 -16.23 -5.46
CA HIS A 589 9.52 -17.49 -6.20
C HIS A 589 8.34 -17.43 -7.17
N GLY A 590 8.32 -18.28 -8.20
CA GLY A 590 7.25 -18.32 -9.20
C GLY A 590 7.03 -16.97 -9.86
N GLU A 591 5.82 -16.47 -9.80
CA GLU A 591 5.43 -15.15 -10.36
C GLU A 591 6.10 -13.97 -9.63
N TRP A 592 6.58 -14.17 -8.41
CA TRP A 592 7.11 -13.12 -7.53
C TRP A 592 8.58 -12.79 -7.76
N VAL A 593 9.25 -13.45 -8.68
CA VAL A 593 10.65 -13.14 -9.02
C VAL A 593 10.79 -11.68 -9.44
N GLY A 594 11.63 -10.94 -8.73
CA GLY A 594 11.88 -9.51 -8.95
C GLY A 594 10.82 -8.58 -8.34
N TYR A 595 9.88 -9.08 -7.54
CA TYR A 595 8.85 -8.25 -6.90
C TYR A 595 9.43 -7.18 -5.98
N TYR A 596 10.47 -7.50 -5.21
CA TYR A 596 11.13 -6.56 -4.30
C TYR A 596 12.33 -5.83 -4.93
N ALA A 597 12.64 -6.05 -6.22
CA ALA A 597 13.84 -5.51 -6.84
C ALA A 597 13.89 -3.97 -6.85
N ASN A 598 12.74 -3.31 -6.91
CA ASN A 598 12.60 -1.85 -6.90
C ASN A 598 12.04 -1.31 -5.57
N GLU A 599 12.20 -2.04 -4.48
CA GLU A 599 11.79 -1.51 -3.17
C GLU A 599 12.67 -0.29 -2.82
N CYS A 600 12.10 0.92 -2.93
CA CYS A 600 12.81 2.20 -2.86
C CYS A 600 12.23 3.18 -1.83
N GLN A 601 11.12 2.89 -1.18
CA GLN A 601 10.50 3.78 -0.20
C GLN A 601 10.96 3.49 1.23
N THR A 602 10.76 2.28 1.72
CA THR A 602 11.38 1.85 2.98
C THR A 602 12.88 1.76 2.82
N ASP A 603 13.30 1.29 1.65
CA ASP A 603 14.70 1.18 1.20
C ASP A 603 15.57 0.44 2.21
N VAL A 604 15.21 -0.81 2.44
CA VAL A 604 15.88 -1.70 3.42
C VAL A 604 17.35 -1.89 3.08
N ARG A 605 17.68 -1.95 1.79
CA ARG A 605 19.06 -2.05 1.31
C ARG A 605 19.88 -0.81 1.65
N GLN A 606 19.29 0.38 1.52
CA GLN A 606 19.91 1.64 1.90
C GLN A 606 20.17 1.71 3.42
N SER A 607 19.28 1.15 4.24
CA SER A 607 19.48 1.08 5.69
C SER A 607 20.76 0.33 6.05
N ALA A 608 21.02 -0.82 5.41
CA ALA A 608 22.27 -1.56 5.58
C ALA A 608 23.49 -0.75 5.11
N GLN A 609 23.37 -0.05 3.99
CA GLN A 609 24.46 0.76 3.43
C GLN A 609 24.82 1.95 4.32
N VAL A 610 23.84 2.65 4.88
CA VAL A 610 24.05 3.81 5.78
C VAL A 610 24.69 3.36 7.10
N CYS A 611 24.37 2.17 7.60
CA CYS A 611 25.10 1.58 8.74
C CYS A 611 26.58 1.33 8.39
N GLY A 612 26.89 0.94 7.15
CA GLY A 612 28.27 0.84 6.65
C GLY A 612 29.00 2.18 6.63
N TYR A 613 28.32 3.26 6.25
CA TYR A 613 28.89 4.62 6.33
C TYR A 613 29.25 5.00 7.77
N LEU A 614 28.39 4.66 8.74
CA LEU A 614 28.68 4.88 10.16
C LEU A 614 29.88 4.06 10.63
N MET A 615 30.05 2.82 10.17
CA MET A 615 31.26 2.01 10.45
C MET A 615 32.52 2.74 9.97
N SER A 616 32.59 3.12 8.70
CA SER A 616 33.75 3.82 8.13
C SER A 616 34.02 5.15 8.82
N PHE A 617 32.96 5.88 9.20
CA PHE A 617 33.06 7.13 9.94
C PHE A 617 33.68 6.92 11.35
N ALA A 618 33.17 5.93 12.10
CA ALA A 618 33.69 5.58 13.42
C ALA A 618 35.16 5.13 13.36
N ARG A 619 35.51 4.33 12.36
CA ARG A 619 36.86 3.87 12.12
C ARG A 619 37.83 5.02 11.81
N THR A 620 37.39 5.99 10.97
CA THR A 620 38.18 7.17 10.64
C THR A 620 38.51 8.02 11.88
N LEU A 621 37.57 8.11 12.83
CA LEU A 621 37.74 8.88 14.06
C LEU A 621 38.51 8.12 15.15
N GLY A 622 38.34 6.83 15.23
CA GLY A 622 38.84 5.99 16.32
C GLY A 622 40.17 5.29 16.07
N GLU A 623 40.38 4.79 14.84
CA GLU A 623 41.59 4.02 14.51
C GLU A 623 42.74 4.90 14.00
N GLY A 624 42.39 6.05 13.43
CA GLY A 624 43.39 6.99 12.91
C GLY A 624 43.88 6.65 11.50
N PRO A 625 44.94 7.34 11.01
CA PRO A 625 45.21 7.38 9.57
C PRO A 625 45.84 6.09 9.01
N HIS A 626 46.28 5.18 9.84
CA HIS A 626 46.98 3.98 9.37
C HIS A 626 46.07 2.75 9.25
N TYR A 627 44.94 2.71 9.91
CA TYR A 627 43.90 1.68 9.81
C TYR A 627 44.38 0.23 10.08
N TYR A 628 45.34 0.04 11.00
CA TYR A 628 45.86 -1.28 11.41
C TYR A 628 45.79 -1.54 12.92
N GLU A 629 45.56 -0.51 13.73
CA GLU A 629 45.63 -0.64 15.20
C GLU A 629 44.55 -1.58 15.72
N TRP A 630 43.32 -1.44 15.20
CA TRP A 630 42.23 -2.33 15.60
C TRP A 630 42.41 -3.75 15.03
N MET A 631 42.99 -3.91 13.84
CA MET A 631 43.33 -5.22 13.32
C MET A 631 44.30 -5.94 14.27
N ARG A 632 45.37 -5.27 14.72
CA ARG A 632 46.31 -5.82 15.69
C ARG A 632 45.66 -6.15 17.03
N GLU A 633 44.79 -5.26 17.51
CA GLU A 633 44.12 -5.45 18.80
C GLU A 633 43.19 -6.67 18.79
N PHE A 634 42.42 -6.88 17.72
CA PHE A 634 41.43 -7.93 17.65
C PHE A 634 41.90 -9.21 16.94
N GLY A 635 42.86 -9.12 16.03
CA GLY A 635 43.36 -10.23 15.21
C GLY A 635 44.63 -10.88 15.72
N ASP A 636 45.59 -10.06 16.23
CA ASP A 636 46.90 -10.60 16.63
C ASP A 636 46.84 -11.30 17.99
N PRO A 637 47.67 -12.33 18.19
CA PRO A 637 47.93 -12.93 19.51
C PRO A 637 48.45 -11.89 20.51
N GLU A 638 48.18 -12.09 21.81
CA GLU A 638 48.51 -11.11 22.84
C GLU A 638 50.00 -10.83 22.97
N ASP A 639 50.87 -11.86 22.79
CA ASP A 639 52.32 -11.76 22.80
C ASP A 639 52.86 -10.97 21.61
N GLU A 640 52.28 -11.11 20.41
CA GLU A 640 52.67 -10.37 19.22
C GLU A 640 52.28 -8.90 19.29
N ARG A 641 51.17 -8.58 19.92
CA ARG A 641 50.73 -7.18 20.14
C ARG A 641 51.71 -6.32 20.93
N ARG A 642 52.55 -6.93 21.73
CA ARG A 642 53.59 -6.25 22.53
C ARG A 642 54.88 -5.98 21.76
N ILE A 643 55.03 -6.55 20.56
CA ILE A 643 56.21 -6.39 19.73
C ILE A 643 56.03 -5.20 18.78
N MET A 644 56.71 -4.10 19.06
CA MET A 644 56.62 -2.85 18.30
C MET A 644 57.57 -2.79 17.08
N LEU A 645 58.23 -3.91 16.75
CA LEU A 645 59.31 -3.91 15.73
C LEU A 645 58.84 -4.15 14.31
N ILE A 646 57.61 -4.58 14.09
CA ILE A 646 57.16 -5.03 12.80
C ILE A 646 56.11 -4.08 12.26
N LEU A 647 56.48 -3.49 11.16
CA LEU A 647 55.53 -2.80 10.28
C LEU A 647 54.58 -3.83 9.70
N ASN A 648 53.42 -3.36 9.25
CA ASN A 648 52.39 -4.19 8.64
C ASN A 648 52.98 -5.07 7.54
N THR A 649 52.86 -6.35 7.69
CA THR A 649 53.24 -7.37 6.71
C THR A 649 52.04 -7.89 5.92
N GLU A 650 50.82 -7.50 6.32
CA GLU A 650 49.56 -7.91 5.72
C GLU A 650 48.73 -6.73 5.27
N PRO A 651 47.87 -6.90 4.25
CA PRO A 651 46.93 -5.87 3.86
C PRO A 651 46.00 -5.50 4.99
N HIS A 652 45.65 -4.20 5.11
CA HIS A 652 44.70 -3.75 6.12
C HIS A 652 43.29 -4.31 5.79
N PRO A 653 42.56 -4.83 6.79
CA PRO A 653 41.23 -5.39 6.56
C PRO A 653 40.24 -4.32 6.17
N GLY A 654 39.29 -4.66 5.28
CA GLY A 654 38.12 -3.87 5.08
C GLY A 654 37.23 -3.82 6.32
N ASP A 655 36.23 -2.94 6.33
CA ASP A 655 35.37 -2.78 7.50
C ASP A 655 34.62 -4.07 7.87
N ASP A 656 34.21 -4.84 6.88
CA ASP A 656 33.52 -6.11 7.13
C ASP A 656 34.43 -7.18 7.73
N ASP A 657 35.69 -7.25 7.28
CA ASP A 657 36.69 -8.21 7.82
C ASP A 657 37.08 -7.82 9.24
N LEU A 658 37.32 -6.54 9.50
CA LEU A 658 37.61 -6.04 10.83
C LEU A 658 36.44 -6.31 11.80
N TRP A 659 35.18 -6.10 11.35
CA TRP A 659 34.03 -6.43 12.16
C TRP A 659 33.99 -7.92 12.53
N LEU A 660 34.34 -8.82 11.61
CA LEU A 660 34.42 -10.27 11.89
C LEU A 660 35.47 -10.60 12.95
N LEU A 661 36.60 -9.89 12.99
CA LEU A 661 37.61 -10.05 14.06
C LEU A 661 37.06 -9.61 15.41
N MET A 662 36.32 -8.46 15.44
CA MET A 662 35.66 -7.98 16.66
C MET A 662 34.57 -8.94 17.14
N GLU A 663 33.79 -9.50 16.20
CA GLU A 663 32.73 -10.47 16.47
C GLU A 663 33.23 -11.74 17.15
N GLN A 664 34.39 -12.25 16.75
CA GLN A 664 35.01 -13.43 17.38
C GLN A 664 35.32 -13.20 18.85
N ARG A 665 35.54 -11.96 19.26
CA ARG A 665 35.89 -11.60 20.64
C ARG A 665 34.72 -11.15 21.48
N TRP A 666 33.78 -10.39 20.90
CA TRP A 666 32.68 -9.80 21.63
C TRP A 666 31.39 -10.61 21.57
N GLY A 667 31.17 -11.33 20.48
CA GLY A 667 29.96 -12.15 20.26
C GLY A 667 28.67 -11.30 20.05
N PHE A 668 27.91 -11.60 19.00
CA PHE A 668 26.66 -10.89 18.64
C PHE A 668 25.44 -11.80 18.83
#